data_b65f7b513be02bf6deb622dc13a43cf1
#
_entry.id   b65f7b513be02bf6deb622dc13a43cf1
#
_cell.length_a   1.000
_cell.length_b   1.000
_cell.length_c   1.000
_cell.angle_alpha   90.00
_cell.angle_beta   90.00
_cell.angle_gamma   90.00
#
_symmetry.space_group_name_H-M   'P 1'
#
loop_
_entity.id
_entity.type
_entity.pdbx_description
1 polymer ?
#
loop_
_entity_poly.entity_id
_entity_poly.type
_entity_poly.pdbx_seq_one_letter_code
_entity_poly.pdbx_strand_id
1 'polypeptide(L)'
;MFISLDLETTGFDSSKDKIIEFGAVKFDLSGEKERLQFLINPGIKLPDIITHITSITDEDLADAPQFSEKAEEIAAFIGDLPIVGHNIQFDTGFLRANGIEIKNPEYDTCQMASIQLPGLPSYSLEILSNLLELEHEEKHRAVDDSIAAMELFIKLADHFSHLPTELIEKIKNLCKKTDWELKDFLLTIEPKEPKSFKQESVTTKFEPSPYLEKILEIQESSLIEIKPPYQDLIKGLSEKIDKDSYISIPDQIFKQISDSLPKNIAKIDSPSKYLSLKRLEKFEKRDHFEKYEFTTLLKLLIWKEQTETGHLSEITFFNEERTIIPFINIQANEDTEYFFKKATEKDKSSPAVCSHQYTIEKNPTAKELLIINSEKFVQSIAFNGSHYLKLDIILSQLKNLGENEITESLSSTSTIMFGLIGLLFEKYNDRSQYTARCEIKPDTLESSTARDLHSSIIKLIESSKKLGEIKNEKNEIDLKNWKSSLKILQDIFLKPDLEHNFIWIEKDFSENIVIRLYPYSTKESFQEITNNAEKFKIISANLDFNDDGAFTKDLIGLDKSVPLIKTDEKREDLEIFITQDSSAERDSVEKFLESYLPERKGRTAIIFNSKQQLSTFTLKLSKHLNNLNIKTVSQMTGSLGKLREQFKQDPDNSILFITPNFWENFKDHDLIDSVIIHKIPFDPPSLPYITATSKNYGNPFIDFQIPRATFTLKKIINYLPNTAKQKEVVLLDSRLVEKDYGEVITENLKNLATTKIVNLSTLAPDVKKNT
;
A
#
# COMPACT_ATOMS: atom_id res chain seq x y z
N MET A 1 -1.52 -36.68 -14.59
CA MET A 1 -1.40 -36.90 -13.15
C MET A 1 -0.56 -35.80 -12.55
N PHE A 2 -0.93 -35.30 -11.39
CA PHE A 2 -0.30 -34.24 -10.64
C PHE A 2 -0.22 -34.66 -9.17
N ILE A 3 0.57 -33.91 -8.37
CA ILE A 3 0.56 -34.03 -6.94
C ILE A 3 0.30 -32.65 -6.33
N SER A 4 -0.73 -32.52 -5.51
CA SER A 4 -0.93 -31.33 -4.68
C SER A 4 -0.28 -31.59 -3.33
N LEU A 5 0.48 -30.63 -2.81
CA LEU A 5 1.09 -30.77 -1.47
C LEU A 5 1.09 -29.44 -0.71
N ASP A 6 1.10 -29.55 0.61
CA ASP A 6 1.19 -28.47 1.55
C ASP A 6 1.94 -28.94 2.81
N LEU A 7 2.58 -28.03 3.54
CA LEU A 7 3.35 -28.27 4.73
C LEU A 7 2.94 -27.32 5.86
N GLU A 8 2.80 -27.86 7.08
CA GLU A 8 2.83 -27.03 8.27
C GLU A 8 4.23 -27.00 8.87
N THR A 9 4.67 -25.83 9.34
CA THR A 9 6.05 -25.60 9.79
C THR A 9 6.11 -24.79 11.08
N THR A 10 7.26 -24.80 11.76
CA THR A 10 7.50 -24.00 12.98
C THR A 10 7.74 -22.53 12.72
N GLY A 11 7.86 -22.12 11.44
CA GLY A 11 8.09 -20.73 11.00
C GLY A 11 8.35 -20.64 9.51
N PHE A 12 8.88 -19.51 9.03
CA PHE A 12 8.97 -19.19 7.59
C PHE A 12 10.37 -19.41 6.99
N ASP A 13 11.39 -19.70 7.78
CA ASP A 13 12.78 -19.81 7.31
C ASP A 13 13.17 -21.30 7.18
N SER A 14 13.15 -21.83 5.97
CA SER A 14 13.48 -23.23 5.69
C SER A 14 14.86 -23.68 6.16
N SER A 15 15.78 -22.72 6.44
CA SER A 15 17.11 -23.01 6.97
C SER A 15 17.14 -23.19 8.50
N LYS A 16 16.12 -22.73 9.22
CA LYS A 16 16.04 -22.72 10.68
C LYS A 16 14.82 -23.44 11.21
N ASP A 17 13.69 -23.26 10.54
CA ASP A 17 12.42 -23.81 10.96
C ASP A 17 12.25 -25.27 10.52
N LYS A 18 11.29 -25.97 11.11
CA LYS A 18 11.07 -27.39 10.93
C LYS A 18 9.68 -27.68 10.39
N ILE A 19 9.55 -28.74 9.62
CA ILE A 19 8.27 -29.28 9.18
C ILE A 19 7.61 -30.00 10.37
N ILE A 20 6.30 -29.79 10.58
CA ILE A 20 5.50 -30.42 11.63
C ILE A 20 4.33 -31.23 11.08
N GLU A 21 3.88 -30.99 9.87
CA GLU A 21 2.93 -31.81 9.15
C GLU A 21 3.26 -31.82 7.65
N PHE A 22 3.05 -32.95 7.01
CA PHE A 22 3.13 -33.13 5.56
C PHE A 22 1.78 -33.64 5.06
N GLY A 23 1.19 -32.98 4.07
CA GLY A 23 -0.02 -33.38 3.39
C GLY A 23 0.17 -33.38 1.88
N ALA A 24 -0.23 -34.44 1.19
CA ALA A 24 -0.18 -34.50 -0.26
C ALA A 24 -1.26 -35.37 -0.87
N VAL A 25 -1.70 -35.01 -2.08
CA VAL A 25 -2.75 -35.70 -2.83
C VAL A 25 -2.32 -35.90 -4.26
N LYS A 26 -2.29 -37.15 -4.75
CA LYS A 26 -2.17 -37.44 -6.18
C LYS A 26 -3.54 -37.29 -6.85
N PHE A 27 -3.58 -36.61 -7.98
CA PHE A 27 -4.84 -36.31 -8.67
C PHE A 27 -4.69 -36.20 -10.20
N ASP A 28 -5.80 -36.17 -10.87
CA ASP A 28 -5.95 -35.72 -12.26
C ASP A 28 -7.11 -34.71 -12.36
N LEU A 29 -7.45 -34.24 -13.54
CA LEU A 29 -8.54 -33.26 -13.70
C LEU A 29 -9.94 -33.82 -13.38
N SER A 30 -10.06 -35.10 -13.05
CA SER A 30 -11.31 -35.72 -12.57
C SER A 30 -11.36 -35.82 -11.03
N GLY A 31 -10.30 -35.43 -10.33
CA GLY A 31 -10.22 -35.40 -8.86
C GLY A 31 -9.15 -36.30 -8.25
N GLU A 32 -9.21 -36.47 -6.95
CA GLU A 32 -8.28 -37.23 -6.12
C GLU A 32 -8.16 -38.71 -6.52
N LYS A 33 -6.96 -39.28 -6.39
CA LYS A 33 -6.64 -40.69 -6.62
C LYS A 33 -6.02 -41.35 -5.40
N GLU A 34 -5.12 -40.68 -4.69
CA GLU A 34 -4.37 -41.20 -3.57
C GLU A 34 -3.92 -40.04 -2.68
N ARG A 35 -3.89 -40.23 -1.35
CA ARG A 35 -3.39 -39.22 -0.40
C ARG A 35 -2.35 -39.80 0.55
N LEU A 36 -1.49 -38.89 1.05
CA LEU A 36 -0.48 -39.18 2.01
C LEU A 36 -0.42 -38.05 3.05
N GLN A 37 -0.43 -38.38 4.33
CA GLN A 37 -0.38 -37.42 5.44
C GLN A 37 0.42 -37.96 6.61
N PHE A 38 1.25 -37.09 7.21
CA PHE A 38 1.98 -37.41 8.46
C PHE A 38 2.05 -36.19 9.35
N LEU A 39 1.90 -36.35 10.64
CA LEU A 39 2.49 -35.47 11.63
C LEU A 39 3.97 -35.80 11.77
N ILE A 40 4.80 -34.78 11.99
CA ILE A 40 6.26 -34.88 12.01
C ILE A 40 6.79 -34.22 13.28
N ASN A 41 7.57 -34.98 14.07
CA ASN A 41 8.20 -34.46 15.26
C ASN A 41 9.39 -33.56 14.90
N PRO A 42 9.33 -32.25 15.18
CA PRO A 42 10.41 -31.30 14.83
C PRO A 42 11.63 -31.44 15.77
N GLY A 43 11.54 -32.19 16.87
CA GLY A 43 12.58 -32.30 17.90
C GLY A 43 12.79 -31.01 18.73
N ILE A 44 11.89 -30.05 18.61
CA ILE A 44 11.91 -28.77 19.37
C ILE A 44 10.50 -28.47 19.86
N LYS A 45 10.40 -27.68 20.93
CA LYS A 45 9.10 -27.21 21.40
C LYS A 45 8.47 -26.24 20.38
N LEU A 46 7.18 -26.38 20.12
CA LEU A 46 6.44 -25.52 19.23
C LEU A 46 6.37 -24.08 19.77
N PRO A 47 6.58 -23.06 18.91
CA PRO A 47 6.20 -21.69 19.24
C PRO A 47 4.68 -21.61 19.49
N ASP A 48 4.26 -20.93 20.54
CA ASP A 48 2.83 -20.77 20.90
C ASP A 48 1.96 -20.28 19.73
N ILE A 49 2.54 -19.44 18.85
CA ILE A 49 1.87 -18.89 17.66
C ILE A 49 1.53 -19.98 16.64
N ILE A 50 2.42 -20.97 16.47
CA ILE A 50 2.22 -22.08 15.53
C ILE A 50 1.09 -22.98 16.01
N THR A 51 1.10 -23.35 17.29
CA THR A 51 0.00 -24.12 17.91
C THR A 51 -1.34 -23.37 17.74
N HIS A 52 -1.35 -22.06 17.86
CA HIS A 52 -2.58 -21.27 17.67
C HIS A 52 -3.08 -21.26 16.21
N ILE A 53 -2.18 -21.26 15.23
CA ILE A 53 -2.52 -21.25 13.80
C ILE A 53 -2.95 -22.62 13.32
N THR A 54 -2.15 -23.66 13.61
CA THR A 54 -2.31 -25.00 13.06
C THR A 54 -3.18 -25.92 13.92
N SER A 55 -3.44 -25.50 15.17
CA SER A 55 -4.06 -26.33 16.22
C SER A 55 -3.26 -27.61 16.58
N ILE A 56 -2.04 -27.77 16.06
CA ILE A 56 -1.13 -28.89 16.41
C ILE A 56 -0.42 -28.55 17.71
N THR A 57 -0.40 -29.48 18.62
CA THR A 57 0.23 -29.35 19.96
C THR A 57 1.52 -30.17 20.09
N ASP A 58 2.36 -29.86 21.10
CA ASP A 58 3.53 -30.66 21.40
C ASP A 58 3.15 -32.13 21.74
N GLU A 59 1.97 -32.34 22.32
CA GLU A 59 1.43 -33.68 22.65
C GLU A 59 1.10 -34.49 21.40
N ASP A 60 0.54 -33.85 20.35
CA ASP A 60 0.23 -34.50 19.07
C ASP A 60 1.51 -34.95 18.34
N LEU A 61 2.62 -34.23 18.53
CA LEU A 61 3.90 -34.51 17.90
C LEU A 61 4.82 -35.43 18.68
N ALA A 62 4.50 -35.75 19.95
CA ALA A 62 5.39 -36.51 20.86
C ALA A 62 5.78 -37.87 20.30
N ASP A 63 4.81 -38.61 19.76
CA ASP A 63 4.99 -39.96 19.19
C ASP A 63 5.10 -39.94 17.65
N ALA A 64 5.11 -38.77 17.01
CA ALA A 64 5.24 -38.64 15.56
C ALA A 64 6.67 -38.97 15.09
N PRO A 65 6.86 -39.52 13.88
CA PRO A 65 8.18 -39.80 13.31
C PRO A 65 8.94 -38.51 13.04
N GLN A 66 10.27 -38.60 13.02
CA GLN A 66 11.08 -37.47 12.51
C GLN A 66 11.01 -37.42 10.98
N PHE A 67 11.27 -36.24 10.40
CA PHE A 67 11.24 -36.03 8.94
C PHE A 67 12.15 -37.02 8.19
N SER A 68 13.34 -37.29 8.72
CA SER A 68 14.31 -38.24 8.15
C SER A 68 13.78 -39.66 8.01
N GLU A 69 12.86 -40.09 8.88
CA GLU A 69 12.24 -41.41 8.83
C GLU A 69 11.18 -41.52 7.71
N LYS A 70 10.64 -40.38 7.27
CA LYS A 70 9.59 -40.29 6.23
C LYS A 70 10.08 -39.79 4.90
N ALA A 71 11.31 -39.27 4.82
CA ALA A 71 11.83 -38.60 3.62
C ALA A 71 11.79 -39.50 2.37
N GLU A 72 12.14 -40.82 2.48
CA GLU A 72 12.07 -41.74 1.35
C GLU A 72 10.64 -42.02 0.90
N GLU A 73 9.69 -42.12 1.83
CA GLU A 73 8.27 -42.34 1.51
C GLU A 73 7.68 -41.10 0.84
N ILE A 74 7.99 -39.91 1.32
CA ILE A 74 7.60 -38.62 0.72
C ILE A 74 8.17 -38.49 -0.69
N ALA A 75 9.47 -38.72 -0.85
CA ALA A 75 10.12 -38.66 -2.16
C ALA A 75 9.53 -39.66 -3.16
N ALA A 76 9.27 -40.91 -2.71
CA ALA A 76 8.63 -41.91 -3.56
C ALA A 76 7.19 -41.55 -3.93
N PHE A 77 6.45 -40.95 -2.99
CA PHE A 77 5.09 -40.47 -3.29
C PHE A 77 5.10 -39.31 -4.28
N ILE A 78 6.00 -38.34 -4.17
CA ILE A 78 6.14 -37.23 -5.12
C ILE A 78 6.55 -37.77 -6.50
N GLY A 79 7.55 -38.61 -6.60
CA GLY A 79 8.06 -39.15 -7.88
C GLY A 79 8.42 -38.04 -8.87
N ASP A 80 8.10 -38.24 -10.14
CA ASP A 80 8.38 -37.28 -11.24
C ASP A 80 7.15 -36.45 -11.63
N LEU A 81 6.08 -36.43 -10.81
CA LEU A 81 4.84 -35.71 -11.14
C LEU A 81 5.01 -34.21 -10.96
N PRO A 82 4.35 -33.37 -11.80
CA PRO A 82 4.27 -31.94 -11.54
C PRO A 82 3.63 -31.67 -10.16
N ILE A 83 4.23 -30.75 -9.42
CA ILE A 83 3.79 -30.38 -8.07
C ILE A 83 2.88 -29.16 -8.13
N VAL A 84 1.71 -29.27 -7.55
CA VAL A 84 0.72 -28.20 -7.41
C VAL A 84 0.67 -27.79 -5.94
N GLY A 85 0.51 -26.52 -5.66
CA GLY A 85 0.27 -26.02 -4.30
C GLY A 85 -0.04 -24.53 -4.30
N HIS A 86 -0.36 -24.01 -3.13
CA HIS A 86 -0.70 -22.61 -2.96
C HIS A 86 0.50 -21.84 -2.37
N ASN A 87 1.22 -21.07 -3.17
CA ASN A 87 2.58 -20.56 -2.90
C ASN A 87 3.60 -21.69 -2.79
N ILE A 88 3.53 -22.67 -3.65
CA ILE A 88 4.24 -23.94 -3.60
C ILE A 88 5.77 -23.84 -3.39
N GLN A 89 6.38 -22.71 -3.79
CA GLN A 89 7.83 -22.51 -3.59
C GLN A 89 8.24 -22.50 -2.13
N PHE A 90 7.33 -22.17 -1.23
CA PHE A 90 7.55 -22.25 0.21
C PHE A 90 7.73 -23.73 0.63
N ASP A 91 6.80 -24.57 0.27
CA ASP A 91 6.77 -25.99 0.66
C ASP A 91 7.94 -26.77 0.03
N THR A 92 8.14 -26.62 -1.26
CA THR A 92 9.26 -27.25 -1.97
C THR A 92 10.63 -26.74 -1.47
N GLY A 93 10.70 -25.48 -1.01
CA GLY A 93 11.86 -24.92 -0.32
C GLY A 93 12.20 -25.65 0.97
N PHE A 94 11.22 -25.97 1.79
CA PHE A 94 11.39 -26.76 3.01
C PHE A 94 11.77 -28.20 2.70
N LEU A 95 11.17 -28.83 1.69
CA LEU A 95 11.53 -30.19 1.27
C LEU A 95 13.00 -30.25 0.79
N ARG A 96 13.44 -29.31 -0.03
CA ARG A 96 14.84 -29.21 -0.49
C ARG A 96 15.81 -28.99 0.68
N ALA A 97 15.46 -28.11 1.63
CA ALA A 97 16.27 -27.86 2.82
C ALA A 97 16.41 -29.09 3.72
N ASN A 98 15.45 -30.01 3.67
CA ASN A 98 15.46 -31.28 4.41
C ASN A 98 15.96 -32.47 3.54
N GLY A 99 16.60 -32.21 2.40
CA GLY A 99 17.34 -33.20 1.62
C GLY A 99 16.53 -33.95 0.55
N ILE A 100 15.29 -33.56 0.27
CA ILE A 100 14.51 -34.10 -0.85
C ILE A 100 14.88 -33.33 -2.12
N GLU A 101 15.37 -34.02 -3.14
CA GLU A 101 15.67 -33.43 -4.43
C GLU A 101 14.37 -33.23 -5.23
N ILE A 102 13.95 -31.98 -5.40
CA ILE A 102 12.77 -31.58 -6.19
C ILE A 102 13.24 -30.95 -7.50
N LYS A 103 13.05 -31.67 -8.60
CA LYS A 103 13.25 -31.20 -10.00
C LYS A 103 11.95 -31.07 -10.77
N ASN A 104 10.87 -31.38 -10.15
CA ASN A 104 9.52 -31.40 -10.69
C ASN A 104 9.08 -29.99 -11.09
N PRO A 105 8.30 -29.82 -12.17
CA PRO A 105 7.62 -28.56 -12.46
C PRO A 105 6.70 -28.15 -11.30
N GLU A 106 6.78 -26.87 -10.89
CA GLU A 106 6.01 -26.32 -9.77
C GLU A 106 4.86 -25.44 -10.31
N TYR A 107 3.63 -25.79 -10.03
CA TYR A 107 2.42 -25.12 -10.47
C TYR A 107 1.74 -24.41 -9.29
N ASP A 108 1.88 -23.11 -9.25
CA ASP A 108 1.38 -22.26 -8.16
C ASP A 108 -0.06 -21.81 -8.41
N THR A 109 -0.99 -22.30 -7.59
CA THR A 109 -2.42 -21.96 -7.70
C THR A 109 -2.71 -20.51 -7.31
N CYS A 110 -1.94 -19.88 -6.41
CA CYS A 110 -2.05 -18.46 -6.09
C CYS A 110 -1.74 -17.60 -7.32
N GLN A 111 -0.64 -17.91 -8.02
CA GLN A 111 -0.26 -17.23 -9.25
C GLN A 111 -1.30 -17.47 -10.36
N MET A 112 -1.76 -18.71 -10.53
CA MET A 112 -2.77 -19.08 -11.55
C MET A 112 -4.10 -18.34 -11.30
N ALA A 113 -4.56 -18.26 -10.04
CA ALA A 113 -5.74 -17.51 -9.66
C ALA A 113 -5.57 -16.01 -9.93
N SER A 114 -4.39 -15.43 -9.62
CA SER A 114 -4.12 -14.01 -9.85
C SER A 114 -4.14 -13.63 -11.34
N ILE A 115 -3.75 -14.54 -12.22
CA ILE A 115 -3.81 -14.36 -13.68
C ILE A 115 -5.25 -14.36 -14.17
N GLN A 116 -6.07 -15.29 -13.69
CA GLN A 116 -7.41 -15.52 -14.23
C GLN A 116 -8.51 -14.70 -13.54
N LEU A 117 -8.27 -14.28 -12.29
CA LEU A 117 -9.18 -13.48 -11.45
C LEU A 117 -8.48 -12.19 -11.01
N PRO A 118 -8.06 -11.31 -11.92
CA PRO A 118 -7.06 -10.26 -11.67
C PRO A 118 -7.48 -9.18 -10.68
N GLY A 119 -8.79 -9.03 -10.40
CA GLY A 119 -9.35 -7.96 -9.56
C GLY A 119 -9.55 -8.31 -8.09
N LEU A 120 -9.20 -9.51 -7.64
CA LEU A 120 -9.42 -9.90 -6.26
C LEU A 120 -8.52 -9.12 -5.28
N PRO A 121 -9.04 -8.73 -4.11
CA PRO A 121 -8.27 -8.01 -3.11
C PRO A 121 -7.20 -8.88 -2.42
N SER A 122 -7.37 -10.19 -2.45
CA SER A 122 -6.44 -11.18 -1.92
C SER A 122 -6.61 -12.51 -2.64
N TYR A 123 -5.51 -13.25 -2.75
CA TYR A 123 -5.45 -14.58 -3.35
C TYR A 123 -5.08 -15.64 -2.30
N SER A 124 -5.40 -15.44 -1.01
CA SER A 124 -5.23 -16.50 -0.02
C SER A 124 -6.16 -17.67 -0.30
N LEU A 125 -5.70 -18.89 0.00
CA LEU A 125 -6.47 -20.11 -0.24
C LEU A 125 -7.85 -20.04 0.44
N GLU A 126 -7.93 -19.49 1.65
CA GLU A 126 -9.19 -19.27 2.36
C GLU A 126 -10.19 -18.40 1.58
N ILE A 127 -9.75 -17.27 1.00
CA ILE A 127 -10.63 -16.39 0.23
C ILE A 127 -11.06 -17.07 -1.07
N LEU A 128 -10.13 -17.74 -1.74
CA LEU A 128 -10.43 -18.46 -2.98
C LEU A 128 -11.35 -19.66 -2.73
N SER A 129 -11.18 -20.39 -1.61
CA SER A 129 -12.05 -21.49 -1.22
C SER A 129 -13.49 -21.00 -1.02
N ASN A 130 -13.68 -19.90 -0.29
CA ASN A 130 -15.00 -19.32 -0.08
C ASN A 130 -15.62 -18.78 -1.39
N LEU A 131 -14.82 -18.11 -2.24
CA LEU A 131 -15.30 -17.53 -3.49
C LEU A 131 -15.71 -18.58 -4.52
N LEU A 132 -14.96 -19.67 -4.58
CA LEU A 132 -15.13 -20.72 -5.57
C LEU A 132 -15.85 -21.96 -5.00
N GLU A 133 -16.32 -21.90 -3.77
CA GLU A 133 -17.02 -23.01 -3.09
C GLU A 133 -16.20 -24.32 -3.15
N LEU A 134 -14.95 -24.27 -2.64
CA LEU A 134 -14.06 -25.42 -2.56
C LEU A 134 -14.30 -26.19 -1.25
N GLU A 135 -14.01 -27.50 -1.26
CA GLU A 135 -13.98 -28.31 -0.03
C GLU A 135 -12.75 -27.90 0.81
N HIS A 136 -12.97 -27.26 1.95
CA HIS A 136 -11.93 -26.79 2.85
C HIS A 136 -12.45 -26.85 4.28
N GLU A 137 -12.48 -28.09 4.85
CA GLU A 137 -13.15 -28.38 6.12
C GLU A 137 -12.31 -27.90 7.31
N GLU A 138 -11.02 -28.27 7.38
CA GLU A 138 -10.11 -27.88 8.45
C GLU A 138 -8.96 -27.03 7.92
N LYS A 139 -9.04 -25.72 8.11
CA LYS A 139 -8.01 -24.77 7.69
C LYS A 139 -6.73 -24.97 8.53
N HIS A 140 -5.58 -24.78 7.88
CA HIS A 140 -4.26 -24.98 8.47
C HIS A 140 -4.01 -26.43 8.91
N ARG A 141 -4.44 -27.37 8.10
CA ARG A 141 -4.08 -28.77 8.11
C ARG A 141 -3.57 -29.14 6.72
N ALA A 142 -2.33 -29.60 6.66
CA ALA A 142 -1.59 -29.77 5.42
C ALA A 142 -2.34 -30.60 4.34
N VAL A 143 -3.08 -31.64 4.72
CA VAL A 143 -3.85 -32.43 3.75
C VAL A 143 -5.08 -31.70 3.25
N ASP A 144 -5.79 -30.94 4.10
CA ASP A 144 -7.00 -30.20 3.69
C ASP A 144 -6.62 -29.01 2.81
N ASP A 145 -5.52 -28.32 3.12
CA ASP A 145 -4.97 -27.24 2.28
C ASP A 145 -4.47 -27.79 0.93
N SER A 146 -3.88 -29.00 0.89
CA SER A 146 -3.53 -29.65 -0.37
C SER A 146 -4.74 -30.09 -1.19
N ILE A 147 -5.84 -30.54 -0.57
CA ILE A 147 -7.11 -30.83 -1.26
C ILE A 147 -7.72 -29.55 -1.83
N ALA A 148 -7.79 -28.49 -1.03
CA ALA A 148 -8.29 -27.19 -1.51
C ALA A 148 -7.45 -26.62 -2.65
N ALA A 149 -6.12 -26.75 -2.62
CA ALA A 149 -5.23 -26.36 -3.71
C ALA A 149 -5.43 -27.22 -4.97
N MET A 150 -5.66 -28.51 -4.84
CA MET A 150 -6.04 -29.42 -5.93
C MET A 150 -7.33 -28.98 -6.59
N GLU A 151 -8.39 -28.77 -5.82
CA GLU A 151 -9.69 -28.35 -6.37
C GLU A 151 -9.60 -26.98 -7.05
N LEU A 152 -8.86 -26.05 -6.44
CA LEU A 152 -8.59 -24.74 -7.03
C LEU A 152 -7.90 -24.89 -8.38
N PHE A 153 -6.87 -25.75 -8.48
CA PHE A 153 -6.18 -26.00 -9.73
C PHE A 153 -7.12 -26.53 -10.82
N ILE A 154 -7.97 -27.51 -10.47
CA ILE A 154 -8.96 -28.11 -11.41
C ILE A 154 -9.96 -27.04 -11.89
N LYS A 155 -10.51 -26.23 -10.96
CA LYS A 155 -11.46 -25.16 -11.31
C LYS A 155 -10.82 -24.07 -12.17
N LEU A 156 -9.58 -23.70 -11.89
CA LEU A 156 -8.85 -22.72 -12.70
C LEU A 156 -8.48 -23.28 -14.08
N ALA A 157 -8.17 -24.57 -14.21
CA ALA A 157 -7.96 -25.22 -15.49
C ALA A 157 -9.25 -25.23 -16.34
N ASP A 158 -10.39 -25.52 -15.71
CA ASP A 158 -11.70 -25.45 -16.39
C ASP A 158 -12.04 -24.00 -16.77
N HIS A 159 -11.84 -23.05 -15.87
CA HIS A 159 -12.04 -21.63 -16.15
C HIS A 159 -11.22 -21.16 -17.36
N PHE A 160 -9.92 -21.51 -17.40
CA PHE A 160 -9.05 -21.17 -18.53
C PHE A 160 -9.59 -21.73 -19.85
N SER A 161 -10.11 -22.96 -19.85
CA SER A 161 -10.68 -23.59 -21.05
C SER A 161 -11.91 -22.85 -21.61
N HIS A 162 -12.61 -22.07 -20.79
CA HIS A 162 -13.79 -21.28 -21.17
C HIS A 162 -13.48 -19.81 -21.52
N LEU A 163 -12.21 -19.41 -21.58
CA LEU A 163 -11.81 -18.11 -22.12
C LEU A 163 -12.10 -18.04 -23.64
N PRO A 164 -12.21 -16.85 -24.24
CA PRO A 164 -12.36 -16.73 -25.70
C PRO A 164 -11.29 -17.52 -26.45
N THR A 165 -11.69 -18.30 -27.42
CA THR A 165 -10.79 -19.20 -28.18
C THR A 165 -9.60 -18.45 -28.78
N GLU A 166 -9.83 -17.26 -29.34
CA GLU A 166 -8.76 -16.41 -29.89
C GLU A 166 -7.73 -15.99 -28.84
N LEU A 167 -8.20 -15.74 -27.61
CA LEU A 167 -7.31 -15.39 -26.49
C LEU A 167 -6.48 -16.58 -26.04
N ILE A 168 -7.09 -17.79 -25.95
CA ILE A 168 -6.37 -19.03 -25.62
C ILE A 168 -5.26 -19.30 -26.64
N GLU A 169 -5.58 -19.22 -27.95
CA GLU A 169 -4.60 -19.43 -29.03
C GLU A 169 -3.48 -18.36 -28.97
N LYS A 170 -3.81 -17.12 -28.68
CA LYS A 170 -2.82 -16.06 -28.46
C LYS A 170 -1.90 -16.39 -27.29
N ILE A 171 -2.46 -16.81 -26.16
CA ILE A 171 -1.70 -17.21 -24.96
C ILE A 171 -0.78 -18.40 -25.29
N LYS A 172 -1.28 -19.45 -25.95
CA LYS A 172 -0.49 -20.60 -26.39
C LYS A 172 0.70 -20.18 -27.25
N ASN A 173 0.52 -19.22 -28.17
CA ASN A 173 1.63 -18.69 -28.97
C ASN A 173 2.66 -17.91 -28.14
N LEU A 174 2.21 -17.17 -27.14
CA LEU A 174 3.11 -16.43 -26.23
C LEU A 174 3.88 -17.36 -25.28
N CYS A 175 3.35 -18.53 -24.92
CA CYS A 175 4.05 -19.55 -24.13
C CYS A 175 5.41 -19.98 -24.74
N LYS A 176 5.60 -19.82 -26.04
CA LYS A 176 6.87 -20.10 -26.71
C LYS A 176 8.00 -19.09 -26.36
N LYS A 177 7.66 -17.98 -25.70
CA LYS A 177 8.57 -16.88 -25.42
C LYS A 177 8.96 -16.78 -23.93
N THR A 178 8.73 -17.82 -23.15
CA THR A 178 9.03 -17.84 -21.71
C THR A 178 9.49 -19.22 -21.27
N ASP A 179 10.21 -19.27 -20.14
CA ASP A 179 10.59 -20.49 -19.44
C ASP A 179 9.70 -20.81 -18.23
N TRP A 180 8.55 -20.13 -18.10
CA TRP A 180 7.57 -20.40 -17.03
C TRP A 180 7.04 -21.82 -17.08
N GLU A 181 7.15 -22.56 -15.99
CA GLU A 181 6.91 -24.00 -15.94
C GLU A 181 5.45 -24.39 -16.26
N LEU A 182 4.47 -23.61 -15.80
CA LEU A 182 3.05 -23.89 -16.05
C LEU A 182 2.65 -23.77 -17.54
N LYS A 183 3.49 -23.17 -18.40
CA LYS A 183 3.24 -23.04 -19.84
C LYS A 183 2.89 -24.37 -20.50
N ASP A 184 3.63 -25.43 -20.11
CA ASP A 184 3.48 -26.77 -20.75
C ASP A 184 2.11 -27.35 -20.44
N PHE A 185 1.57 -27.13 -19.24
CA PHE A 185 0.20 -27.48 -18.89
C PHE A 185 -0.83 -26.66 -19.68
N LEU A 186 -0.65 -25.34 -19.77
CA LEU A 186 -1.59 -24.48 -20.54
C LEU A 186 -1.66 -24.86 -22.01
N LEU A 187 -0.57 -25.35 -22.59
CA LEU A 187 -0.56 -25.84 -23.99
C LEU A 187 -1.44 -27.07 -24.20
N THR A 188 -1.71 -27.86 -23.14
CA THR A 188 -2.55 -29.06 -23.21
C THR A 188 -4.04 -28.77 -23.08
N ILE A 189 -4.42 -27.58 -22.61
CA ILE A 189 -5.84 -27.24 -22.37
C ILE A 189 -6.53 -26.97 -23.73
N GLU A 190 -7.60 -27.72 -24.01
CA GLU A 190 -8.43 -27.50 -25.20
C GLU A 190 -9.52 -26.45 -24.92
N PRO A 191 -9.75 -25.50 -25.86
CA PRO A 191 -10.81 -24.52 -25.73
C PRO A 191 -12.21 -25.17 -25.66
N LYS A 192 -13.04 -24.63 -24.77
CA LYS A 192 -14.49 -24.96 -24.67
C LYS A 192 -15.33 -23.73 -25.04
N GLU A 193 -16.65 -23.87 -25.01
CA GLU A 193 -17.55 -22.72 -25.24
C GLU A 193 -17.26 -21.61 -24.23
N PRO A 194 -17.02 -20.36 -24.69
CA PRO A 194 -16.69 -19.24 -23.79
C PRO A 194 -17.81 -18.96 -22.80
N LYS A 195 -17.44 -18.72 -21.53
CA LYS A 195 -18.36 -18.29 -20.49
C LYS A 195 -17.97 -16.88 -20.01
N SER A 196 -18.99 -16.03 -19.75
CA SER A 196 -18.75 -14.72 -19.16
C SER A 196 -18.69 -14.85 -17.64
N PHE A 197 -17.55 -14.53 -17.06
CA PHE A 197 -17.37 -14.44 -15.60
C PHE A 197 -17.48 -12.96 -15.19
N LYS A 198 -18.69 -12.50 -14.89
CA LYS A 198 -18.90 -11.16 -14.33
C LYS A 198 -18.88 -11.26 -12.81
N GLN A 199 -17.95 -10.52 -12.20
CA GLN A 199 -17.99 -10.27 -10.76
C GLN A 199 -19.14 -9.31 -10.45
N GLU A 200 -20.05 -9.68 -9.56
CA GLU A 200 -21.11 -8.79 -9.09
C GLU A 200 -20.51 -7.65 -8.25
N SER A 201 -20.77 -6.42 -8.65
CA SER A 201 -20.40 -5.26 -7.87
C SER A 201 -21.32 -5.11 -6.66
N VAL A 202 -20.75 -5.07 -5.47
CA VAL A 202 -21.51 -4.80 -4.24
C VAL A 202 -21.89 -3.32 -4.22
N THR A 203 -23.17 -3.02 -4.39
CA THR A 203 -23.71 -1.67 -4.26
C THR A 203 -23.83 -1.30 -2.79
N THR A 204 -23.01 -0.38 -2.30
CA THR A 204 -23.16 0.21 -0.97
C THR A 204 -24.33 1.21 -0.97
N LYS A 205 -25.21 1.12 0.04
CA LYS A 205 -26.22 2.15 0.30
C LYS A 205 -25.52 3.40 0.82
N PHE A 206 -25.90 4.56 0.30
CA PHE A 206 -25.40 5.86 0.73
C PHE A 206 -26.49 6.60 1.50
N GLU A 207 -26.09 7.29 2.56
CA GLU A 207 -26.94 8.23 3.28
C GLU A 207 -26.56 9.67 2.92
N PRO A 208 -27.52 10.62 2.86
CA PRO A 208 -27.21 12.02 2.56
C PRO A 208 -26.26 12.61 3.60
N SER A 209 -25.14 13.19 3.16
CA SER A 209 -24.22 13.89 4.06
C SER A 209 -24.89 15.11 4.71
N PRO A 210 -24.79 15.29 6.05
CA PRO A 210 -25.37 16.45 6.76
C PRO A 210 -24.72 17.79 6.35
N TYR A 211 -23.56 17.75 5.70
CA TYR A 211 -22.83 18.94 5.26
C TYR A 211 -23.20 19.41 3.86
N LEU A 212 -23.91 18.59 3.08
CA LEU A 212 -24.12 18.83 1.65
C LEU A 212 -24.74 20.19 1.35
N GLU A 213 -25.89 20.50 1.97
CA GLU A 213 -26.60 21.76 1.72
C GLU A 213 -25.79 22.99 2.17
N LYS A 214 -25.14 22.91 3.33
CA LYS A 214 -24.26 23.97 3.84
C LYS A 214 -23.13 24.31 2.85
N ILE A 215 -22.52 23.29 2.24
CA ILE A 215 -21.41 23.49 1.29
C ILE A 215 -21.94 24.09 -0.03
N LEU A 216 -23.12 23.69 -0.50
CA LEU A 216 -23.73 24.21 -1.70
C LEU A 216 -24.13 25.69 -1.57
N GLU A 217 -24.52 26.15 -0.37
CA GLU A 217 -24.86 27.54 -0.09
C GLU A 217 -23.66 28.51 -0.14
N ILE A 218 -22.45 28.02 0.05
CA ILE A 218 -21.22 28.83 0.03
C ILE A 218 -20.92 29.24 -1.42
N GLN A 219 -20.90 30.54 -1.71
CA GLN A 219 -20.71 31.09 -3.05
C GLN A 219 -19.31 31.64 -3.32
N GLU A 220 -18.46 31.75 -2.31
CA GLU A 220 -17.11 32.27 -2.39
C GLU A 220 -16.05 31.20 -2.24
N SER A 221 -14.80 31.49 -2.67
CA SER A 221 -13.64 30.62 -2.40
C SER A 221 -13.38 30.54 -0.92
N SER A 222 -13.25 29.32 -0.39
CA SER A 222 -13.23 29.10 1.07
C SER A 222 -12.48 27.83 1.49
N LEU A 223 -12.00 27.85 2.73
CA LEU A 223 -11.63 26.66 3.49
C LEU A 223 -12.86 26.19 4.27
N ILE A 224 -13.16 24.91 4.24
CA ILE A 224 -14.34 24.34 4.91
C ILE A 224 -13.89 23.17 5.77
N GLU A 225 -13.99 23.34 7.10
CA GLU A 225 -13.65 22.26 8.05
C GLU A 225 -14.88 21.41 8.32
N ILE A 226 -14.80 20.11 7.98
CA ILE A 226 -15.84 19.11 8.23
C ILE A 226 -15.23 17.78 8.66
N LYS A 227 -16.02 16.96 9.35
CA LYS A 227 -15.57 15.61 9.78
C LYS A 227 -15.62 14.59 8.63
N PRO A 228 -14.65 13.65 8.57
CA PRO A 228 -14.75 12.49 7.71
C PRO A 228 -15.84 11.51 8.25
N PRO A 229 -16.26 10.51 7.46
CA PRO A 229 -15.84 10.19 6.11
C PRO A 229 -16.51 11.07 5.04
N TYR A 230 -15.82 11.18 3.87
CA TYR A 230 -16.28 12.11 2.81
C TYR A 230 -17.08 11.45 1.69
N GLN A 231 -17.26 10.12 1.69
CA GLN A 231 -17.84 9.37 0.57
C GLN A 231 -19.26 9.84 0.21
N ASP A 232 -20.13 9.97 1.21
CA ASP A 232 -21.51 10.41 1.00
C ASP A 232 -21.58 11.87 0.55
N LEU A 233 -20.70 12.71 1.07
CA LEU A 233 -20.56 14.10 0.65
C LEU A 233 -20.12 14.19 -0.82
N ILE A 234 -19.09 13.44 -1.23
CA ILE A 234 -18.58 13.43 -2.60
C ILE A 234 -19.68 12.99 -3.56
N LYS A 235 -20.44 11.96 -3.22
CA LYS A 235 -21.56 11.50 -4.02
C LYS A 235 -22.63 12.60 -4.16
N GLY A 236 -23.10 13.16 -3.03
CA GLY A 236 -24.10 14.22 -3.05
C GLY A 236 -23.66 15.47 -3.81
N LEU A 237 -22.40 15.90 -3.65
CA LEU A 237 -21.83 17.00 -4.42
C LEU A 237 -21.81 16.68 -5.92
N SER A 238 -21.36 15.47 -6.31
CA SER A 238 -21.30 15.07 -7.71
C SER A 238 -22.67 15.08 -8.43
N GLU A 239 -23.74 14.96 -7.68
CA GLU A 239 -25.11 14.98 -8.23
C GLU A 239 -25.70 16.41 -8.33
N LYS A 240 -25.17 17.39 -7.56
CA LYS A 240 -25.80 18.71 -7.37
C LYS A 240 -24.99 19.90 -7.86
N ILE A 241 -23.68 19.77 -8.03
CA ILE A 241 -22.85 20.87 -8.51
C ILE A 241 -22.91 21.04 -10.03
N ASP A 242 -22.51 22.23 -10.51
CA ASP A 242 -22.51 22.56 -11.93
C ASP A 242 -21.62 21.63 -12.77
N LYS A 243 -22.03 21.40 -14.03
CA LYS A 243 -21.33 20.51 -14.98
C LYS A 243 -19.87 20.85 -15.26
N ASP A 244 -19.50 22.13 -15.20
CA ASP A 244 -18.13 22.60 -15.45
C ASP A 244 -17.30 22.63 -14.16
N SER A 245 -17.68 21.83 -13.15
CA SER A 245 -17.01 21.74 -11.86
C SER A 245 -16.26 20.42 -11.69
N TYR A 246 -15.20 20.47 -10.88
CA TYR A 246 -14.37 19.30 -10.55
C TYR A 246 -14.33 19.06 -9.05
N ILE A 247 -14.48 17.80 -8.66
CA ILE A 247 -14.25 17.33 -7.28
C ILE A 247 -12.95 16.54 -7.26
N SER A 248 -11.90 17.15 -6.77
CA SER A 248 -10.58 16.53 -6.63
C SER A 248 -10.50 15.78 -5.30
N ILE A 249 -10.21 14.48 -5.35
CA ILE A 249 -10.20 13.60 -4.19
C ILE A 249 -8.90 12.79 -4.10
N PRO A 250 -8.48 12.36 -2.90
CA PRO A 250 -7.32 11.48 -2.74
C PRO A 250 -7.44 10.21 -3.60
N ASP A 251 -6.36 9.78 -4.24
CA ASP A 251 -6.31 8.61 -5.12
C ASP A 251 -6.84 7.33 -4.44
N GLN A 252 -6.59 7.18 -3.14
CA GLN A 252 -7.10 6.06 -2.36
C GLN A 252 -8.63 6.07 -2.23
N ILE A 253 -9.22 7.26 -2.00
CA ILE A 253 -10.68 7.45 -1.94
C ILE A 253 -11.27 7.25 -3.33
N PHE A 254 -10.62 7.78 -4.38
CA PHE A 254 -11.06 7.62 -5.77
C PHE A 254 -11.26 6.13 -6.12
N LYS A 255 -10.25 5.30 -5.83
CA LYS A 255 -10.34 3.85 -6.02
C LYS A 255 -11.51 3.21 -5.26
N GLN A 256 -11.82 3.70 -4.06
CA GLN A 256 -12.85 3.10 -3.20
C GLN A 256 -14.28 3.43 -3.62
N ILE A 257 -14.51 4.61 -4.20
CA ILE A 257 -15.86 5.12 -4.47
C ILE A 257 -16.23 5.19 -5.94
N SER A 258 -15.25 5.07 -6.85
CA SER A 258 -15.48 5.18 -8.30
C SER A 258 -16.62 4.30 -8.79
N ASP A 259 -16.71 3.05 -8.31
CA ASP A 259 -17.75 2.11 -8.72
C ASP A 259 -19.13 2.45 -8.16
N SER A 260 -19.18 3.15 -7.02
CA SER A 260 -20.39 3.53 -6.32
C SER A 260 -20.96 4.88 -6.75
N LEU A 261 -20.18 5.70 -7.48
CA LEU A 261 -20.66 6.96 -8.05
C LEU A 261 -21.64 6.70 -9.20
N PRO A 262 -22.61 7.60 -9.42
CA PRO A 262 -23.57 7.49 -10.54
C PRO A 262 -22.87 7.30 -11.90
N LYS A 263 -23.51 6.53 -12.79
CA LYS A 263 -22.92 6.21 -14.10
C LYS A 263 -22.77 7.42 -15.02
N ASN A 264 -23.56 8.46 -14.80
CA ASN A 264 -23.52 9.72 -15.55
C ASN A 264 -22.43 10.68 -15.08
N ILE A 265 -21.77 10.41 -13.96
CA ILE A 265 -20.68 11.25 -13.46
C ILE A 265 -19.37 10.85 -14.11
N ALA A 266 -18.63 11.82 -14.63
CA ALA A 266 -17.29 11.60 -15.16
C ALA A 266 -16.33 11.23 -14.02
N LYS A 267 -15.59 10.13 -14.19
CA LYS A 267 -14.65 9.59 -13.22
C LYS A 267 -13.27 9.56 -13.87
N ILE A 268 -12.39 10.50 -13.48
CA ILE A 268 -11.15 10.75 -14.18
C ILE A 268 -9.96 10.60 -13.25
N ASP A 269 -9.07 9.67 -13.53
CA ASP A 269 -7.78 9.55 -12.84
C ASP A 269 -6.63 10.03 -13.75
N SER A 270 -5.42 10.09 -13.21
CA SER A 270 -4.21 10.38 -13.97
C SER A 270 -4.08 9.43 -15.17
N PRO A 271 -3.64 9.91 -16.35
CA PRO A 271 -3.39 9.07 -17.52
C PRO A 271 -2.57 7.82 -17.18
N SER A 272 -1.58 7.96 -16.30
CA SER A 272 -0.71 6.86 -15.85
C SER A 272 -1.43 5.71 -15.14
N LYS A 273 -2.69 5.89 -14.77
CA LYS A 273 -3.54 4.86 -14.16
C LYS A 273 -4.34 4.04 -15.16
N TYR A 274 -4.25 4.36 -16.45
CA TYR A 274 -4.98 3.65 -17.50
C TYR A 274 -4.05 2.83 -18.38
N LEU A 275 -4.56 1.71 -18.86
CA LEU A 275 -3.87 0.86 -19.83
C LEU A 275 -3.77 1.55 -21.19
N SER A 276 -2.57 1.58 -21.75
CA SER A 276 -2.36 1.93 -23.17
C SER A 276 -2.39 0.64 -24.02
N LEU A 277 -3.40 0.53 -24.87
CA LEU A 277 -3.52 -0.61 -25.79
C LEU A 277 -2.32 -0.71 -26.73
N LYS A 278 -1.85 0.43 -27.22
CA LYS A 278 -0.69 0.52 -28.11
C LYS A 278 0.60 0.04 -27.42
N ARG A 279 0.77 0.38 -26.14
CA ARG A 279 1.95 -0.05 -25.37
C ARG A 279 1.86 -1.53 -25.00
N LEU A 280 0.68 -2.02 -24.65
CA LEU A 280 0.46 -3.44 -24.42
C LEU A 280 0.81 -4.26 -25.67
N GLU A 281 0.37 -3.83 -26.87
CA GLU A 281 0.73 -4.50 -28.12
C GLU A 281 2.24 -4.49 -28.40
N LYS A 282 2.94 -3.40 -28.05
CA LYS A 282 4.40 -3.34 -28.15
C LYS A 282 5.06 -4.29 -27.16
N PHE A 283 4.56 -4.35 -25.92
CA PHE A 283 5.04 -5.26 -24.89
C PHE A 283 4.90 -6.74 -25.33
N GLU A 284 3.77 -7.12 -25.92
CA GLU A 284 3.51 -8.46 -26.45
C GLU A 284 4.50 -8.90 -27.55
N LYS A 285 5.06 -7.95 -28.30
CA LYS A 285 6.01 -8.21 -29.40
C LYS A 285 7.42 -8.55 -28.96
N ARG A 286 7.74 -8.51 -27.66
CA ARG A 286 9.03 -8.93 -27.12
C ARG A 286 9.33 -10.38 -27.52
N ASP A 287 10.61 -10.70 -27.66
CA ASP A 287 11.04 -12.03 -28.12
C ASP A 287 11.10 -13.02 -26.95
N HIS A 288 11.35 -12.52 -25.71
CA HIS A 288 11.40 -13.31 -24.48
C HIS A 288 10.79 -12.53 -23.31
N PHE A 289 10.22 -13.27 -22.35
CA PHE A 289 9.67 -12.75 -21.11
C PHE A 289 10.22 -13.51 -19.91
N GLU A 290 10.67 -12.78 -18.90
CA GLU A 290 10.90 -13.35 -17.57
C GLU A 290 9.58 -13.84 -16.99
N LYS A 291 9.64 -14.76 -16.02
CA LYS A 291 8.43 -15.37 -15.40
C LYS A 291 7.39 -14.34 -14.99
N TYR A 292 7.78 -13.31 -14.21
CA TYR A 292 6.86 -12.28 -13.71
C TYR A 292 6.31 -11.38 -14.83
N GLU A 293 7.10 -11.11 -15.87
CA GLU A 293 6.64 -10.34 -17.04
C GLU A 293 5.56 -11.11 -17.80
N PHE A 294 5.79 -12.41 -17.99
CA PHE A 294 4.86 -13.27 -18.73
C PHE A 294 3.54 -13.44 -17.99
N THR A 295 3.58 -13.74 -16.68
CA THR A 295 2.38 -13.89 -15.85
C THR A 295 1.59 -12.59 -15.77
N THR A 296 2.27 -11.44 -15.68
CA THR A 296 1.62 -10.12 -15.75
C THR A 296 0.97 -9.89 -17.12
N LEU A 297 1.66 -10.27 -18.20
CA LEU A 297 1.08 -10.16 -19.55
C LEU A 297 -0.18 -10.98 -19.69
N LEU A 298 -0.19 -12.24 -19.24
CA LEU A 298 -1.39 -13.09 -19.27
C LEU A 298 -2.54 -12.45 -18.46
N LYS A 299 -2.25 -11.97 -17.26
CA LYS A 299 -3.20 -11.25 -16.41
C LYS A 299 -3.83 -10.06 -17.14
N LEU A 300 -3.00 -9.23 -17.79
CA LEU A 300 -3.44 -8.07 -18.56
C LEU A 300 -4.30 -8.45 -19.77
N LEU A 301 -3.94 -9.52 -20.48
CA LEU A 301 -4.68 -9.98 -21.64
C LEU A 301 -6.08 -10.50 -21.26
N ILE A 302 -6.19 -11.26 -20.16
CA ILE A 302 -7.46 -11.76 -19.65
C ILE A 302 -8.32 -10.61 -19.15
N TRP A 303 -7.74 -9.71 -18.32
CA TRP A 303 -8.46 -8.55 -17.80
C TRP A 303 -8.93 -7.59 -18.90
N LYS A 304 -8.13 -7.38 -19.94
CA LYS A 304 -8.49 -6.52 -21.08
C LYS A 304 -9.82 -6.91 -21.72
N GLU A 305 -10.15 -8.20 -21.77
CA GLU A 305 -11.43 -8.69 -22.30
C GLU A 305 -12.62 -8.40 -21.36
N GLN A 306 -12.37 -8.04 -20.12
CA GLN A 306 -13.38 -7.84 -19.07
C GLN A 306 -13.59 -6.38 -18.71
N THR A 307 -12.55 -5.55 -18.85
CA THR A 307 -12.59 -4.15 -18.40
C THR A 307 -13.37 -3.25 -19.34
N GLU A 308 -14.21 -2.39 -18.77
CA GLU A 308 -14.88 -1.31 -19.49
C GLU A 308 -14.10 0.01 -19.39
N THR A 309 -13.29 0.20 -18.35
CA THR A 309 -12.62 1.45 -18.02
C THR A 309 -11.14 1.45 -18.41
N GLY A 310 -10.50 0.29 -18.44
CA GLY A 310 -9.05 0.15 -18.61
C GLY A 310 -8.23 0.72 -17.45
N HIS A 311 -8.84 0.93 -16.28
CA HIS A 311 -8.20 1.52 -15.13
C HIS A 311 -7.39 0.47 -14.36
N LEU A 312 -6.07 0.63 -14.27
CA LEU A 312 -5.14 -0.35 -13.69
C LEU A 312 -5.40 -0.68 -12.21
N SER A 313 -6.22 0.11 -11.50
CA SER A 313 -6.62 -0.25 -10.13
C SER A 313 -7.63 -1.39 -10.05
N GLU A 314 -8.24 -1.78 -11.17
CA GLU A 314 -9.07 -2.97 -11.25
C GLU A 314 -8.25 -4.26 -11.11
N ILE A 315 -6.92 -4.17 -11.24
CA ILE A 315 -6.00 -5.30 -11.13
C ILE A 315 -5.22 -5.21 -9.82
N THR A 316 -5.04 -6.36 -9.18
CA THR A 316 -4.10 -6.51 -8.07
C THR A 316 -2.73 -6.97 -8.60
N PHE A 317 -1.75 -6.06 -8.57
CA PHE A 317 -0.37 -6.35 -8.96
C PHE A 317 0.48 -6.76 -7.74
N PHE A 318 1.23 -7.83 -7.86
CA PHE A 318 2.29 -8.20 -6.92
C PHE A 318 3.51 -7.25 -7.06
N ASN A 319 4.44 -7.31 -6.10
CA ASN A 319 5.54 -6.35 -6.06
C ASN A 319 6.36 -6.30 -7.37
N GLU A 320 6.75 -7.45 -7.89
CA GLU A 320 7.54 -7.55 -9.13
C GLU A 320 6.72 -7.12 -10.36
N GLU A 321 5.44 -7.48 -10.41
CA GLU A 321 4.53 -7.13 -11.51
C GLU A 321 4.36 -5.60 -11.68
N ARG A 322 4.50 -4.84 -10.60
CA ARG A 322 4.42 -3.36 -10.64
C ARG A 322 5.52 -2.74 -11.50
N THR A 323 6.63 -3.43 -11.71
CA THR A 323 7.71 -2.96 -12.58
C THR A 323 7.30 -2.90 -14.05
N ILE A 324 6.22 -3.62 -14.43
CA ILE A 324 5.69 -3.65 -15.80
C ILE A 324 4.81 -2.43 -16.09
N ILE A 325 4.20 -1.82 -15.08
CA ILE A 325 3.25 -0.71 -15.25
C ILE A 325 3.79 0.41 -16.15
N PRO A 326 5.04 0.91 -16.00
CA PRO A 326 5.58 1.94 -16.87
C PRO A 326 5.66 1.57 -18.37
N PHE A 327 5.63 0.28 -18.70
CA PHE A 327 5.67 -0.21 -20.08
C PHE A 327 4.32 -0.31 -20.73
N ILE A 328 3.23 -0.33 -19.95
CA ILE A 328 1.88 -0.59 -20.42
C ILE A 328 0.90 0.54 -20.15
N ASN A 329 1.24 1.48 -19.27
CA ASN A 329 0.35 2.60 -18.93
C ASN A 329 0.44 3.76 -19.94
N ILE A 330 -0.58 4.62 -19.94
CA ILE A 330 -0.62 5.85 -20.71
C ILE A 330 0.39 6.84 -20.12
N GLN A 331 1.15 7.53 -20.96
CA GLN A 331 2.09 8.56 -20.53
C GLN A 331 1.46 9.97 -20.65
N ALA A 332 2.04 10.93 -19.95
CA ALA A 332 1.49 12.29 -19.79
C ALA A 332 1.09 13.01 -21.09
N ASN A 333 1.69 12.68 -22.23
CA ASN A 333 1.43 13.30 -23.52
C ASN A 333 0.63 12.41 -24.50
N GLU A 334 -0.01 11.34 -24.00
CA GLU A 334 -0.75 10.36 -24.81
C GLU A 334 -2.26 10.41 -24.53
N ASP A 335 -2.83 11.62 -24.41
CA ASP A 335 -4.23 11.86 -23.99
C ASP A 335 -5.28 11.31 -24.98
N THR A 336 -4.86 10.90 -26.18
CA THR A 336 -5.74 10.32 -27.22
C THR A 336 -5.91 8.81 -27.10
N GLU A 337 -5.26 8.16 -26.15
CA GLU A 337 -5.40 6.73 -25.93
C GLU A 337 -6.82 6.34 -25.48
N TYR A 338 -7.29 5.21 -25.97
CA TYR A 338 -8.70 4.81 -25.94
C TYR A 338 -9.37 4.92 -24.57
N PHE A 339 -8.81 4.31 -23.54
CA PHE A 339 -9.46 4.28 -22.23
C PHE A 339 -9.48 5.64 -21.53
N PHE A 340 -8.38 6.38 -21.60
CA PHE A 340 -8.32 7.72 -21.02
C PHE A 340 -9.22 8.70 -21.77
N LYS A 341 -9.22 8.64 -23.09
CA LYS A 341 -10.12 9.42 -23.92
C LYS A 341 -11.59 9.12 -23.60
N LYS A 342 -11.96 7.83 -23.45
CA LYS A 342 -13.29 7.41 -23.03
C LYS A 342 -13.66 7.97 -21.66
N ALA A 343 -12.72 8.00 -20.69
CA ALA A 343 -12.97 8.55 -19.36
C ALA A 343 -13.16 10.09 -19.39
N THR A 344 -12.42 10.80 -20.22
CA THR A 344 -12.46 12.27 -20.33
C THR A 344 -13.54 12.81 -21.26
N GLU A 345 -13.91 12.07 -22.33
CA GLU A 345 -15.00 12.42 -23.25
C GLU A 345 -16.40 12.12 -22.70
N LYS A 346 -16.47 11.27 -21.67
CA LYS A 346 -17.72 10.95 -21.01
C LYS A 346 -18.24 12.18 -20.29
N ASP A 347 -18.88 13.02 -21.05
CA ASP A 347 -19.86 13.95 -20.57
C ASP A 347 -19.39 15.36 -20.18
N LYS A 348 -19.35 16.22 -21.19
CA LYS A 348 -19.40 17.68 -20.99
C LYS A 348 -20.72 18.17 -20.34
N SER A 349 -21.60 17.26 -19.95
CA SER A 349 -22.93 17.55 -19.38
C SER A 349 -23.00 17.39 -17.86
N SER A 350 -22.00 16.78 -17.22
CA SER A 350 -21.97 16.54 -15.76
C SER A 350 -20.63 16.97 -15.13
N PRO A 351 -20.62 17.22 -13.81
CA PRO A 351 -19.39 17.46 -13.08
C PRO A 351 -18.47 16.24 -13.12
N ALA A 352 -17.19 16.45 -12.91
CA ALA A 352 -16.20 15.39 -12.86
C ALA A 352 -15.72 15.14 -11.42
N VAL A 353 -15.68 13.87 -11.01
CA VAL A 353 -14.92 13.44 -9.84
C VAL A 353 -13.56 12.94 -10.34
N CYS A 354 -12.48 13.54 -9.87
CA CYS A 354 -11.15 13.23 -10.34
C CYS A 354 -10.18 12.97 -9.18
N SER A 355 -9.10 12.22 -9.46
CA SER A 355 -8.03 12.06 -8.48
C SER A 355 -7.25 13.34 -8.29
N HIS A 356 -6.59 13.49 -7.14
CA HIS A 356 -5.65 14.59 -6.91
C HIS A 356 -4.53 14.62 -7.96
N GLN A 357 -4.02 13.45 -8.32
CA GLN A 357 -2.99 13.31 -9.34
C GLN A 357 -3.43 13.88 -10.69
N TYR A 358 -4.65 13.56 -11.13
CA TYR A 358 -5.20 14.14 -12.37
C TYR A 358 -5.28 15.66 -12.29
N THR A 359 -5.82 16.19 -11.18
CA THR A 359 -5.95 17.66 -11.01
C THR A 359 -4.60 18.37 -11.10
N ILE A 360 -3.55 17.78 -10.51
CA ILE A 360 -2.19 18.33 -10.52
C ILE A 360 -1.55 18.23 -11.90
N GLU A 361 -1.68 17.09 -12.58
CA GLU A 361 -1.04 16.88 -13.89
C GLU A 361 -1.71 17.65 -15.03
N LYS A 362 -3.02 17.79 -15.00
CA LYS A 362 -3.81 18.38 -16.10
C LYS A 362 -4.28 19.79 -15.82
N ASN A 363 -4.30 20.21 -14.57
CA ASN A 363 -4.71 21.53 -14.11
C ASN A 363 -5.94 22.05 -14.86
N PRO A 364 -7.10 21.36 -14.75
CA PRO A 364 -8.26 21.64 -15.58
C PRO A 364 -8.87 23.03 -15.25
N THR A 365 -9.25 23.78 -16.26
CA THR A 365 -10.03 25.00 -16.07
C THR A 365 -11.42 24.63 -15.56
N ALA A 366 -11.85 25.24 -14.46
CA ALA A 366 -13.09 24.92 -13.79
C ALA A 366 -13.90 26.16 -13.41
N LYS A 367 -15.23 26.04 -13.47
CA LYS A 367 -16.12 27.02 -12.83
C LYS A 367 -16.01 26.94 -11.31
N GLU A 368 -15.93 25.70 -10.80
CA GLU A 368 -15.72 25.44 -9.37
C GLU A 368 -14.80 24.24 -9.20
N LEU A 369 -13.78 24.37 -8.34
CA LEU A 369 -12.87 23.30 -7.96
C LEU A 369 -13.05 22.99 -6.47
N LEU A 370 -13.52 21.78 -6.16
CA LEU A 370 -13.61 21.28 -4.80
C LEU A 370 -12.45 20.33 -4.51
N ILE A 371 -11.61 20.65 -3.53
CA ILE A 371 -10.46 19.83 -3.12
C ILE A 371 -10.79 19.16 -1.79
N ILE A 372 -10.91 17.85 -1.80
CA ILE A 372 -11.20 17.05 -0.58
C ILE A 372 -9.89 16.57 0.03
N ASN A 373 -9.64 16.88 1.30
CA ASN A 373 -8.43 16.52 2.06
C ASN A 373 -7.18 17.27 1.55
N SER A 374 -7.06 18.53 1.95
CA SER A 374 -5.97 19.43 1.57
C SER A 374 -4.58 18.86 1.88
N GLU A 375 -4.42 18.14 2.99
CA GLU A 375 -3.14 17.53 3.38
C GLU A 375 -2.65 16.52 2.33
N LYS A 376 -3.56 15.64 1.88
CA LYS A 376 -3.24 14.67 0.81
C LYS A 376 -2.99 15.34 -0.52
N PHE A 377 -3.70 16.44 -0.81
CA PHE A 377 -3.49 17.20 -2.04
C PHE A 377 -2.08 17.83 -2.07
N VAL A 378 -1.66 18.47 -0.99
CA VAL A 378 -0.32 19.04 -0.83
C VAL A 378 0.77 17.96 -0.93
N GLN A 379 0.57 16.81 -0.29
CA GLN A 379 1.47 15.67 -0.43
C GLN A 379 1.57 15.19 -1.87
N SER A 380 0.46 15.17 -2.61
CA SER A 380 0.43 14.77 -4.02
C SER A 380 1.16 15.77 -4.91
N ILE A 381 1.05 17.09 -4.66
CA ILE A 381 1.84 18.11 -5.36
C ILE A 381 3.33 17.89 -5.12
N ALA A 382 3.74 17.74 -3.86
CA ALA A 382 5.13 17.52 -3.50
C ALA A 382 5.70 16.23 -4.12
N PHE A 383 4.89 15.17 -4.16
CA PHE A 383 5.25 13.91 -4.81
C PHE A 383 5.41 14.07 -6.32
N ASN A 384 4.52 14.79 -6.98
CA ASN A 384 4.59 15.05 -8.42
C ASN A 384 5.85 15.84 -8.83
N GLY A 385 6.30 16.76 -7.95
CA GLY A 385 7.56 17.51 -8.14
C GLY A 385 8.81 16.77 -7.65
N SER A 386 8.68 15.54 -7.13
CA SER A 386 9.81 14.78 -6.59
C SER A 386 10.40 13.83 -7.61
N HIS A 387 11.70 13.57 -7.47
CA HIS A 387 12.39 12.55 -8.26
C HIS A 387 13.25 11.67 -7.37
N TYR A 388 13.40 10.41 -7.77
CA TYR A 388 14.39 9.53 -7.17
C TYR A 388 15.09 8.68 -8.23
N LEU A 389 16.34 8.29 -7.97
CA LEU A 389 17.15 7.54 -8.91
C LEU A 389 17.99 6.50 -8.17
N LYS A 390 18.09 5.29 -8.73
CA LYS A 390 18.93 4.18 -8.28
C LYS A 390 19.76 3.63 -9.42
N LEU A 391 20.91 3.03 -9.10
CA LEU A 391 21.76 2.38 -10.09
C LEU A 391 21.07 1.21 -10.79
N ASP A 392 20.37 0.37 -10.03
CA ASP A 392 19.67 -0.80 -10.56
C ASP A 392 18.61 -0.43 -11.61
N ILE A 393 17.87 0.69 -11.39
CA ILE A 393 16.93 1.22 -12.38
C ILE A 393 17.66 1.62 -13.67
N ILE A 394 18.77 2.33 -13.55
CA ILE A 394 19.58 2.76 -14.69
C ILE A 394 20.15 1.56 -15.47
N LEU A 395 20.69 0.57 -14.77
CA LEU A 395 21.24 -0.63 -15.39
C LEU A 395 20.16 -1.47 -16.06
N SER A 396 18.98 -1.59 -15.45
CA SER A 396 17.83 -2.28 -16.05
C SER A 396 17.38 -1.60 -17.34
N GLN A 397 17.28 -0.27 -17.36
CA GLN A 397 16.94 0.48 -18.57
C GLN A 397 17.94 0.24 -19.71
N LEU A 398 19.24 0.19 -19.39
CA LEU A 398 20.30 -0.09 -20.38
C LEU A 398 20.25 -1.53 -20.90
N LYS A 399 20.02 -2.50 -19.99
CA LYS A 399 19.87 -3.92 -20.37
C LYS A 399 18.71 -4.10 -21.37
N ASN A 400 17.59 -3.43 -21.12
CA ASN A 400 16.42 -3.50 -22.00
C ASN A 400 16.65 -2.87 -23.39
N LEU A 401 17.64 -1.99 -23.54
CA LEU A 401 18.05 -1.45 -24.83
C LEU A 401 18.83 -2.45 -25.69
N GLY A 402 19.19 -3.60 -25.13
CA GLY A 402 19.95 -4.68 -25.75
C GLY A 402 21.43 -4.61 -25.44
N GLU A 403 22.09 -5.79 -25.45
CA GLU A 403 23.51 -5.91 -25.18
C GLU A 403 24.33 -5.57 -26.45
N ASN A 404 25.11 -4.50 -26.34
CA ASN A 404 26.05 -4.03 -27.38
C ASN A 404 27.13 -3.15 -26.74
N GLU A 405 28.17 -2.82 -27.47
CA GLU A 405 29.31 -2.03 -26.97
C GLU A 405 28.90 -0.68 -26.38
N ILE A 406 27.84 -0.05 -26.91
CA ILE A 406 27.35 1.25 -26.41
C ILE A 406 26.67 1.07 -25.05
N THR A 407 25.77 0.10 -24.92
CA THR A 407 25.04 -0.16 -23.66
C THR A 407 25.97 -0.69 -22.57
N GLU A 408 26.96 -1.51 -22.89
CA GLU A 408 28.00 -1.95 -21.96
C GLU A 408 28.87 -0.78 -21.46
N SER A 409 29.29 0.10 -22.38
CA SER A 409 30.04 1.32 -22.02
C SER A 409 29.24 2.25 -21.12
N LEU A 410 27.95 2.41 -21.40
CA LEU A 410 27.05 3.22 -20.58
C LEU A 410 26.81 2.58 -19.20
N SER A 411 26.66 1.26 -19.13
CA SER A 411 26.51 0.52 -17.87
C SER A 411 27.76 0.67 -17.00
N SER A 412 28.95 0.50 -17.58
CA SER A 412 30.21 0.70 -16.86
C SER A 412 30.40 2.12 -16.37
N THR A 413 30.08 3.11 -17.20
CA THR A 413 30.13 4.54 -16.81
C THR A 413 29.13 4.85 -15.70
N SER A 414 27.91 4.29 -15.75
CA SER A 414 26.89 4.45 -14.71
C SER A 414 27.35 3.84 -13.38
N THR A 415 27.95 2.68 -13.41
CA THR A 415 28.49 2.02 -12.21
C THR A 415 29.59 2.87 -11.54
N ILE A 416 30.52 3.41 -12.34
CA ILE A 416 31.57 4.31 -11.83
C ILE A 416 30.95 5.57 -11.23
N MET A 417 29.97 6.17 -11.90
CA MET A 417 29.26 7.36 -11.44
C MET A 417 28.59 7.10 -10.08
N PHE A 418 27.87 6.00 -9.90
CA PHE A 418 27.25 5.67 -8.61
C PHE A 418 28.29 5.34 -7.54
N GLY A 419 29.46 4.81 -7.90
CA GLY A 419 30.61 4.69 -7.00
C GLY A 419 31.06 6.06 -6.45
N LEU A 420 31.17 7.07 -7.34
CA LEU A 420 31.51 8.44 -6.93
C LEU A 420 30.42 9.06 -6.03
N ILE A 421 29.15 8.81 -6.32
CA ILE A 421 28.03 9.24 -5.48
C ILE A 421 28.11 8.57 -4.10
N GLY A 422 28.48 7.28 -4.04
CA GLY A 422 28.74 6.57 -2.80
C GLY A 422 29.87 7.20 -1.99
N LEU A 423 30.95 7.63 -2.64
CA LEU A 423 32.06 8.35 -1.96
C LEU A 423 31.63 9.72 -1.41
N LEU A 424 30.77 10.45 -2.14
CA LEU A 424 30.17 11.69 -1.61
C LEU A 424 29.32 11.39 -0.36
N PHE A 425 28.51 10.36 -0.43
CA PHE A 425 27.70 9.93 0.72
C PHE A 425 28.58 9.60 1.93
N GLU A 426 29.58 8.75 1.79
CA GLU A 426 30.47 8.36 2.92
C GLU A 426 31.22 9.56 3.53
N LYS A 427 31.58 10.54 2.70
CA LYS A 427 32.33 11.74 3.17
C LYS A 427 31.45 12.78 3.85
N TYR A 428 30.22 12.98 3.39
CA TYR A 428 29.36 14.10 3.79
C TYR A 428 28.06 13.66 4.47
N ASN A 429 27.85 12.35 4.77
CA ASN A 429 26.63 11.92 5.42
C ASN A 429 26.52 12.43 6.85
N ASP A 430 25.32 12.86 7.24
CA ASP A 430 24.98 13.22 8.60
C ASP A 430 24.42 12.00 9.33
N ARG A 431 25.23 11.44 10.23
CA ARG A 431 24.86 10.29 11.07
C ARG A 431 24.12 10.68 12.34
N SER A 432 23.91 11.96 12.60
CA SER A 432 23.13 12.45 13.75
C SER A 432 21.63 12.24 13.58
N GLN A 433 21.19 11.94 12.37
CA GLN A 433 19.79 11.69 12.02
C GLN A 433 19.43 10.20 12.07
N TYR A 434 18.13 9.89 12.19
CA TYR A 434 17.60 8.52 12.21
C TYR A 434 17.99 7.68 10.98
N THR A 435 18.23 8.34 9.85
CA THR A 435 18.79 7.73 8.63
C THR A 435 19.96 8.56 8.18
N ALA A 436 21.12 7.93 7.94
CA ALA A 436 22.28 8.62 7.40
C ALA A 436 21.94 9.23 6.03
N ARG A 437 22.18 10.53 5.87
CA ARG A 437 21.91 11.28 4.66
C ARG A 437 23.06 12.21 4.33
N CYS A 438 23.35 12.32 3.03
CA CYS A 438 24.22 13.35 2.50
C CYS A 438 23.38 14.38 1.77
N GLU A 439 23.13 15.53 2.37
CA GLU A 439 22.49 16.66 1.71
C GLU A 439 23.44 17.26 0.68
N ILE A 440 22.95 17.50 -0.53
CA ILE A 440 23.73 18.18 -1.58
C ILE A 440 23.65 19.70 -1.30
N LYS A 441 24.80 20.26 -0.93
CA LYS A 441 25.03 21.69 -0.66
C LYS A 441 26.06 22.23 -1.62
N PRO A 442 26.22 23.57 -1.76
CA PRO A 442 27.27 24.16 -2.57
C PRO A 442 28.66 23.56 -2.27
N ASP A 443 29.04 23.46 -1.00
CA ASP A 443 30.33 22.87 -0.59
C ASP A 443 30.50 21.41 -1.01
N THR A 444 29.43 20.64 -1.04
CA THR A 444 29.41 19.24 -1.52
C THR A 444 29.78 19.19 -3.00
N LEU A 445 29.21 20.12 -3.78
CA LEU A 445 29.40 20.21 -5.24
C LEU A 445 30.76 20.76 -5.65
N GLU A 446 31.42 21.52 -4.80
CA GLU A 446 32.76 22.07 -5.02
C GLU A 446 33.89 21.06 -4.76
N SER A 447 33.57 19.90 -4.17
CA SER A 447 34.55 18.86 -3.84
C SER A 447 35.21 18.27 -5.09
N SER A 448 36.42 17.67 -4.92
CA SER A 448 37.09 16.95 -6.02
C SER A 448 36.24 15.79 -6.54
N THR A 449 35.65 15.01 -5.64
CA THR A 449 34.76 13.90 -5.98
C THR A 449 33.55 14.36 -6.80
N ALA A 450 32.97 15.53 -6.49
CA ALA A 450 31.86 16.09 -7.27
C ALA A 450 32.33 16.52 -8.68
N ARG A 451 33.54 17.05 -8.84
CA ARG A 451 34.11 17.37 -10.18
C ARG A 451 34.29 16.13 -11.04
N ASP A 452 34.77 15.03 -10.43
CA ASP A 452 34.91 13.75 -11.14
C ASP A 452 33.53 13.18 -11.51
N LEU A 453 32.54 13.34 -10.62
CA LEU A 453 31.15 12.98 -10.86
C LEU A 453 30.55 13.79 -12.02
N HIS A 454 30.74 15.12 -12.04
CA HIS A 454 30.32 15.99 -13.15
C HIS A 454 30.89 15.51 -14.49
N SER A 455 32.19 15.21 -14.52
CA SER A 455 32.88 14.70 -15.72
C SER A 455 32.28 13.38 -16.18
N SER A 456 31.97 12.47 -15.24
CA SER A 456 31.35 11.18 -15.54
C SER A 456 29.92 11.34 -16.09
N ILE A 457 29.12 12.25 -15.54
CA ILE A 457 27.77 12.53 -16.03
C ILE A 457 27.81 13.14 -17.44
N ILE A 458 28.72 14.08 -17.70
CA ILE A 458 28.88 14.67 -19.05
C ILE A 458 29.24 13.56 -20.04
N LYS A 459 30.22 12.70 -19.70
CA LYS A 459 30.60 11.57 -20.54
C LYS A 459 29.44 10.62 -20.81
N LEU A 460 28.61 10.35 -19.79
CA LEU A 460 27.42 9.52 -19.91
C LEU A 460 26.42 10.12 -20.90
N ILE A 461 26.18 11.41 -20.81
CA ILE A 461 25.28 12.16 -21.70
C ILE A 461 25.80 12.14 -23.14
N GLU A 462 27.09 12.40 -23.35
CA GLU A 462 27.70 12.39 -24.69
C GLU A 462 27.64 11.00 -25.33
N SER A 463 27.97 9.95 -24.57
CA SER A 463 27.90 8.56 -25.05
C SER A 463 26.46 8.16 -25.36
N SER A 464 25.47 8.66 -24.59
CA SER A 464 24.06 8.39 -24.83
C SER A 464 23.50 8.94 -26.14
N LYS A 465 24.15 9.94 -26.75
CA LYS A 465 23.73 10.44 -28.06
C LYS A 465 23.79 9.36 -29.14
N LYS A 466 24.73 8.42 -29.02
CA LYS A 466 24.88 7.27 -29.92
C LYS A 466 23.74 6.27 -29.82
N LEU A 467 23.00 6.24 -28.71
CA LEU A 467 21.80 5.38 -28.56
C LEU A 467 20.70 5.70 -29.56
N GLY A 468 20.67 6.92 -30.10
CA GLY A 468 19.74 7.29 -31.16
C GLY A 468 19.87 6.48 -32.43
N GLU A 469 21.05 5.88 -32.67
CA GLU A 469 21.35 5.00 -33.82
C GLU A 469 20.80 3.58 -33.66
N ILE A 470 20.47 3.17 -32.41
CA ILE A 470 19.96 1.84 -32.04
C ILE A 470 18.43 1.84 -31.96
N LYS A 471 17.78 2.97 -32.24
CA LYS A 471 16.34 3.14 -32.12
C LYS A 471 15.60 2.15 -33.03
N ASN A 472 14.80 1.26 -32.40
CA ASN A 472 13.81 0.43 -33.08
C ASN A 472 12.47 0.52 -32.33
N GLU A 473 11.39 0.01 -32.91
CA GLU A 473 10.08 0.05 -32.29
C GLU A 473 10.00 -0.69 -30.93
N LYS A 474 10.85 -1.70 -30.73
CA LYS A 474 10.85 -2.54 -29.53
C LYS A 474 11.43 -1.80 -28.30
N ASN A 475 12.44 -0.92 -28.48
CA ASN A 475 13.16 -0.28 -27.38
C ASN A 475 12.89 1.24 -27.22
N GLU A 476 11.93 1.78 -27.93
CA GLU A 476 11.59 3.22 -27.88
C GLU A 476 11.23 3.71 -26.46
N ILE A 477 10.50 2.86 -25.70
CA ILE A 477 10.06 3.19 -24.33
C ILE A 477 11.28 3.22 -23.40
N ASP A 478 12.14 2.21 -23.48
CA ASP A 478 13.35 2.12 -22.64
C ASP A 478 14.30 3.27 -22.93
N LEU A 479 14.46 3.65 -24.19
CA LEU A 479 15.23 4.83 -24.58
C LEU A 479 14.64 6.14 -24.02
N LYS A 480 13.31 6.27 -23.98
CA LYS A 480 12.64 7.44 -23.36
C LYS A 480 12.88 7.47 -21.86
N ASN A 481 12.75 6.34 -21.18
CA ASN A 481 12.98 6.23 -19.75
C ASN A 481 14.44 6.53 -19.40
N TRP A 482 15.39 6.00 -20.17
CA TRP A 482 16.80 6.32 -20.04
C TRP A 482 17.07 7.84 -20.17
N LYS A 483 16.53 8.49 -21.19
CA LYS A 483 16.66 9.95 -21.37
C LYS A 483 16.09 10.73 -20.18
N SER A 484 14.99 10.27 -19.62
CA SER A 484 14.40 10.88 -18.41
C SER A 484 15.33 10.74 -17.20
N SER A 485 15.93 9.55 -16.98
CA SER A 485 16.91 9.32 -15.92
C SER A 485 18.16 10.21 -16.08
N LEU A 486 18.64 10.38 -17.31
CA LEU A 486 19.74 11.30 -17.60
C LEU A 486 19.39 12.75 -17.29
N LYS A 487 18.17 13.17 -17.62
CA LYS A 487 17.70 14.53 -17.29
C LYS A 487 17.69 14.74 -15.78
N ILE A 488 17.18 13.81 -15.01
CA ILE A 488 17.19 13.87 -13.53
C ILE A 488 18.64 14.02 -13.00
N LEU A 489 19.59 13.27 -13.55
CA LEU A 489 21.01 13.41 -13.18
C LEU A 489 21.59 14.79 -13.50
N GLN A 490 21.22 15.34 -14.64
CA GLN A 490 21.60 16.72 -15.02
C GLN A 490 21.04 17.74 -14.03
N ASP A 491 19.75 17.66 -13.74
CA ASP A 491 19.03 18.58 -12.87
C ASP A 491 19.53 18.50 -11.41
N ILE A 492 20.02 17.32 -10.98
CA ILE A 492 20.55 17.13 -9.62
C ILE A 492 22.00 17.57 -9.48
N PHE A 493 22.88 17.27 -10.45
CA PHE A 493 24.32 17.44 -10.28
C PHE A 493 24.95 18.51 -11.18
N LEU A 494 24.46 18.72 -12.41
CA LEU A 494 25.05 19.70 -13.31
C LEU A 494 24.40 21.08 -13.23
N LYS A 495 23.11 21.12 -12.92
CA LYS A 495 22.32 22.36 -12.81
C LYS A 495 21.37 22.29 -11.61
N PRO A 496 21.88 22.06 -10.39
CA PRO A 496 21.05 21.89 -9.23
C PRO A 496 20.33 23.19 -8.86
N ASP A 497 19.02 23.12 -8.76
CA ASP A 497 18.21 24.18 -8.18
C ASP A 497 18.09 23.92 -6.66
N LEU A 498 19.09 24.38 -5.92
CA LEU A 498 19.16 24.25 -4.46
C LEU A 498 18.30 25.29 -3.71
N GLU A 499 17.77 26.28 -4.41
CA GLU A 499 16.88 27.29 -3.82
C GLU A 499 15.46 26.73 -3.64
N HIS A 500 14.98 25.99 -4.63
CA HIS A 500 13.60 25.46 -4.62
C HIS A 500 13.53 23.97 -4.24
N ASN A 501 14.65 23.23 -4.25
CA ASN A 501 14.65 21.79 -4.04
C ASN A 501 15.61 21.31 -2.96
N PHE A 502 15.13 20.39 -2.16
CA PHE A 502 15.93 19.59 -1.25
C PHE A 502 16.47 18.36 -1.98
N ILE A 503 17.78 18.27 -2.11
CA ILE A 503 18.47 17.18 -2.78
C ILE A 503 19.36 16.46 -1.78
N TRP A 504 19.26 15.11 -1.74
CA TRP A 504 20.12 14.31 -0.87
C TRP A 504 20.39 12.93 -1.44
N ILE A 505 21.43 12.32 -0.91
CA ILE A 505 21.81 10.93 -1.14
C ILE A 505 21.54 10.15 0.16
N GLU A 506 20.95 8.96 0.05
CA GLU A 506 20.72 8.04 1.18
C GLU A 506 20.99 6.60 0.73
N LYS A 507 21.04 5.67 1.70
CA LYS A 507 21.01 4.23 1.44
C LYS A 507 19.61 3.68 1.72
N ASP A 508 19.12 2.80 0.86
CA ASP A 508 17.89 2.06 1.10
C ASP A 508 18.12 0.86 2.05
N PHE A 509 17.06 0.11 2.34
CA PHE A 509 17.12 -1.07 3.22
C PHE A 509 18.06 -2.18 2.71
N SER A 510 18.41 -2.17 1.42
CA SER A 510 19.34 -3.11 0.78
C SER A 510 20.74 -2.49 0.61
N GLU A 511 21.05 -1.40 1.34
CA GLU A 511 22.31 -0.66 1.28
C GLU A 511 22.64 -0.03 -0.10
N ASN A 512 21.66 0.02 -1.03
CA ASN A 512 21.85 0.66 -2.32
C ASN A 512 21.79 2.18 -2.21
N ILE A 513 22.64 2.86 -2.98
CA ILE A 513 22.63 4.32 -3.07
C ILE A 513 21.38 4.79 -3.82
N VAL A 514 20.65 5.69 -3.18
CA VAL A 514 19.45 6.36 -3.72
C VAL A 514 19.67 7.86 -3.70
N ILE A 515 19.41 8.51 -4.80
CA ILE A 515 19.41 9.96 -4.92
C ILE A 515 17.97 10.43 -4.93
N ARG A 516 17.67 11.47 -4.16
CA ARG A 516 16.34 12.06 -4.10
C ARG A 516 16.37 13.55 -4.29
N LEU A 517 15.34 14.05 -4.95
CA LEU A 517 15.01 15.45 -5.08
C LEU A 517 13.58 15.68 -4.61
N TYR A 518 13.36 16.69 -3.79
CA TYR A 518 12.04 17.04 -3.27
C TYR A 518 11.86 18.56 -3.23
N PRO A 519 10.74 19.15 -3.68
CA PRO A 519 10.52 20.57 -3.59
C PRO A 519 10.39 21.02 -2.13
N TYR A 520 10.95 22.20 -1.79
CA TYR A 520 10.77 22.80 -0.45
C TYR A 520 9.35 23.30 -0.23
N SER A 521 8.71 23.81 -1.29
CA SER A 521 7.40 24.42 -1.22
C SER A 521 6.48 23.88 -2.30
N THR A 522 5.20 23.77 -1.98
CA THR A 522 4.12 23.43 -2.90
C THR A 522 3.20 24.63 -3.19
N LYS A 523 3.52 25.80 -2.61
CA LYS A 523 2.67 27.01 -2.64
C LYS A 523 2.37 27.47 -4.06
N GLU A 524 3.39 27.61 -4.90
CA GLU A 524 3.23 28.10 -6.28
C GLU A 524 2.35 27.15 -7.10
N SER A 525 2.62 25.85 -7.06
CA SER A 525 1.80 24.86 -7.77
C SER A 525 0.36 24.82 -7.26
N PHE A 526 0.17 24.99 -5.94
CA PHE A 526 -1.18 25.05 -5.37
C PHE A 526 -1.94 26.29 -5.86
N GLN A 527 -1.28 27.44 -5.86
CA GLN A 527 -1.86 28.71 -6.35
C GLN A 527 -2.18 28.64 -7.85
N GLU A 528 -1.29 28.04 -8.65
CA GLU A 528 -1.53 27.87 -10.09
C GLU A 528 -2.80 27.05 -10.33
N ILE A 529 -2.98 25.94 -9.58
CA ILE A 529 -4.17 25.09 -9.70
C ILE A 529 -5.43 25.85 -9.26
N THR A 530 -5.40 26.53 -8.12
CA THR A 530 -6.59 27.26 -7.64
C THR A 530 -6.94 28.47 -8.47
N ASN A 531 -5.95 29.16 -9.07
CA ASN A 531 -6.17 30.28 -9.97
C ASN A 531 -6.76 29.87 -11.33
N ASN A 532 -6.71 28.60 -11.68
CA ASN A 532 -7.31 28.07 -12.90
C ASN A 532 -8.82 27.77 -12.75
N ALA A 533 -9.38 27.99 -11.56
CA ALA A 533 -10.80 27.90 -11.28
C ALA A 533 -11.37 29.29 -10.96
N GLU A 534 -12.63 29.55 -11.37
CA GLU A 534 -13.34 30.81 -11.02
C GLU A 534 -13.55 30.90 -9.50
N LYS A 535 -13.83 29.76 -8.87
CA LYS A 535 -13.89 29.61 -7.40
C LYS A 535 -13.39 28.25 -6.97
N PHE A 536 -12.92 28.16 -5.73
CA PHE A 536 -12.51 26.89 -5.13
C PHE A 536 -13.06 26.71 -3.72
N LYS A 537 -13.26 25.46 -3.32
CA LYS A 537 -13.57 25.05 -1.96
C LYS A 537 -12.62 23.97 -1.52
N ILE A 538 -11.91 24.21 -0.42
CA ILE A 538 -10.97 23.25 0.17
C ILE A 538 -11.64 22.66 1.38
N ILE A 539 -11.98 21.37 1.31
CA ILE A 539 -12.76 20.64 2.28
C ILE A 539 -11.87 19.64 3.01
N SER A 540 -11.68 19.80 4.30
CA SER A 540 -10.80 18.93 5.09
C SER A 540 -11.22 18.83 6.55
N ALA A 541 -10.76 17.80 7.24
CA ALA A 541 -11.12 17.56 8.64
C ALA A 541 -10.42 18.50 9.62
N ASN A 542 -9.28 19.05 9.25
CA ASN A 542 -8.44 19.83 10.14
C ASN A 542 -7.77 20.94 9.36
N LEU A 543 -8.32 22.13 9.43
CA LEU A 543 -7.83 23.32 8.76
C LEU A 543 -7.43 24.40 9.76
N ASP A 544 -7.90 24.28 11.02
CA ASP A 544 -7.69 25.25 12.08
C ASP A 544 -6.75 24.74 13.18
N PHE A 545 -5.78 25.58 13.51
CA PHE A 545 -4.86 25.41 14.64
C PHE A 545 -4.94 26.66 15.56
N ASN A 546 -6.17 27.00 16.03
CA ASN A 546 -6.48 28.17 16.86
C ASN A 546 -6.07 29.53 16.24
N ASP A 547 -6.03 29.62 14.91
CA ASP A 547 -5.48 30.76 14.18
C ASP A 547 -6.27 31.13 12.92
N ASP A 548 -7.56 30.79 12.86
CA ASP A 548 -8.42 30.98 11.69
C ASP A 548 -7.86 30.34 10.39
N GLY A 549 -7.16 29.21 10.55
CA GLY A 549 -6.56 28.48 9.46
C GLY A 549 -5.25 29.11 8.93
N ALA A 550 -4.60 29.99 9.69
CA ALA A 550 -3.37 30.67 9.26
C ALA A 550 -2.26 29.69 8.91
N PHE A 551 -2.05 28.64 9.72
CA PHE A 551 -1.08 27.59 9.41
C PHE A 551 -1.39 26.90 8.08
N THR A 552 -2.64 26.51 7.87
CA THR A 552 -3.06 25.86 6.61
C THR A 552 -2.91 26.80 5.42
N LYS A 553 -3.36 28.05 5.55
CA LYS A 553 -3.24 29.07 4.47
C LYS A 553 -1.77 29.30 4.10
N ASP A 554 -0.89 29.41 5.10
CA ASP A 554 0.55 29.54 4.86
C ASP A 554 1.12 28.30 4.18
N LEU A 555 0.81 27.11 4.66
CA LEU A 555 1.31 25.85 4.09
C LEU A 555 0.99 25.69 2.60
N ILE A 556 -0.19 26.12 2.17
CA ILE A 556 -0.68 25.99 0.79
C ILE A 556 -0.57 27.30 -0.03
N GLY A 557 -0.08 28.38 0.57
CA GLY A 557 0.13 29.66 -0.09
C GLY A 557 -1.13 30.44 -0.41
N LEU A 558 -2.21 30.27 0.36
CA LEU A 558 -3.45 31.03 0.19
C LEU A 558 -3.39 32.40 0.86
N ASP A 559 -4.14 33.35 0.31
CA ASP A 559 -4.32 34.66 0.93
C ASP A 559 -5.05 34.55 2.27
N LYS A 560 -4.66 35.40 3.23
CA LYS A 560 -5.27 35.41 4.57
C LYS A 560 -6.75 35.78 4.57
N SER A 561 -7.21 36.49 3.53
CA SER A 561 -8.62 36.88 3.38
C SER A 561 -9.57 35.73 3.03
N VAL A 562 -9.06 34.59 2.53
CA VAL A 562 -9.90 33.42 2.25
C VAL A 562 -10.55 32.94 3.55
N PRO A 563 -11.89 32.89 3.65
CA PRO A 563 -12.55 32.56 4.90
C PRO A 563 -12.37 31.09 5.26
N LEU A 564 -12.27 30.83 6.57
CA LEU A 564 -12.39 29.48 7.15
C LEU A 564 -13.82 29.33 7.71
N ILE A 565 -14.54 28.35 7.17
CA ILE A 565 -15.91 28.02 7.61
C ILE A 565 -15.86 26.70 8.39
N LYS A 566 -16.23 26.75 9.67
CA LYS A 566 -16.36 25.58 10.53
C LYS A 566 -17.82 25.15 10.55
N THR A 567 -18.07 23.89 10.25
CA THR A 567 -19.45 23.35 10.18
C THR A 567 -19.84 22.57 11.41
N ASP A 568 -18.87 22.16 12.22
CA ASP A 568 -19.06 21.31 13.38
C ASP A 568 -18.97 22.08 14.69
N GLU A 569 -19.86 21.74 15.62
CA GLU A 569 -19.81 22.16 17.01
C GLU A 569 -18.97 21.18 17.85
N LYS A 570 -18.65 21.61 19.08
CA LYS A 570 -17.97 20.78 20.07
C LYS A 570 -18.76 19.48 20.32
N ARG A 571 -18.08 18.36 20.38
CA ARG A 571 -18.70 17.04 20.55
C ARG A 571 -19.10 16.81 22.02
N GLU A 572 -20.39 16.61 22.25
CA GLU A 572 -20.93 16.25 23.56
C GLU A 572 -20.93 14.73 23.79
N ASP A 573 -20.92 13.93 22.71
CA ASP A 573 -20.89 12.46 22.74
C ASP A 573 -19.50 11.89 22.99
N LEU A 574 -18.47 12.73 23.23
CA LEU A 574 -17.07 12.32 23.31
C LEU A 574 -16.41 12.87 24.57
N GLU A 575 -15.67 12.00 25.27
CA GLU A 575 -14.75 12.39 26.32
C GLU A 575 -13.31 12.04 25.95
N ILE A 576 -12.37 12.96 26.20
CA ILE A 576 -10.93 12.78 25.98
C ILE A 576 -10.24 12.76 27.33
N PHE A 577 -9.51 11.69 27.62
CA PHE A 577 -8.70 11.55 28.81
C PHE A 577 -7.21 11.65 28.43
N ILE A 578 -6.48 12.55 29.07
CA ILE A 578 -5.04 12.72 28.92
C ILE A 578 -4.37 12.24 30.21
N THR A 579 -3.45 11.28 30.11
CA THR A 579 -2.78 10.74 31.28
C THR A 579 -1.53 11.57 31.61
N GLN A 580 -1.39 11.95 32.89
CA GLN A 580 -0.26 12.76 33.35
C GLN A 580 0.93 11.94 33.89
N ASP A 581 0.73 10.66 34.18
CA ASP A 581 1.68 9.73 34.78
C ASP A 581 2.11 8.58 33.87
N SER A 582 1.79 8.65 32.57
CA SER A 582 2.19 7.66 31.58
C SER A 582 3.65 7.79 31.12
N SER A 583 4.49 8.48 31.93
CA SER A 583 5.86 8.76 31.58
C SER A 583 6.67 7.52 31.16
N ALA A 584 7.53 7.76 30.19
CA ALA A 584 8.78 7.11 29.81
C ALA A 584 9.02 5.60 30.09
N GLU A 585 8.37 4.97 31.05
CA GLU A 585 8.52 3.57 31.37
C GLU A 585 7.53 2.72 30.56
N ARG A 586 8.05 2.09 29.52
CA ARG A 586 7.34 1.14 28.65
C ARG A 586 6.54 0.10 29.45
N ASP A 587 7.11 -0.38 30.56
CA ASP A 587 6.51 -1.39 31.41
C ASP A 587 5.27 -0.88 32.16
N SER A 588 5.18 0.44 32.46
CA SER A 588 4.01 1.01 33.11
C SER A 588 2.79 1.10 32.19
N VAL A 589 3.01 1.47 30.93
CA VAL A 589 1.92 1.52 29.91
C VAL A 589 1.44 0.10 29.58
N GLU A 590 2.35 -0.87 29.49
CA GLU A 590 2.01 -2.27 29.23
C GLU A 590 1.14 -2.83 30.35
N LYS A 591 1.58 -2.73 31.61
CA LYS A 591 0.80 -3.16 32.79
C LYS A 591 -0.53 -2.45 32.92
N PHE A 592 -0.59 -1.16 32.57
CA PHE A 592 -1.85 -0.42 32.53
C PHE A 592 -2.80 -1.04 31.50
N LEU A 593 -2.34 -1.29 30.28
CA LEU A 593 -3.17 -1.87 29.23
C LEU A 593 -3.63 -3.29 29.59
N GLU A 594 -2.77 -4.11 30.20
CA GLU A 594 -3.13 -5.45 30.67
C GLU A 594 -4.26 -5.45 31.71
N SER A 595 -4.33 -4.44 32.57
CA SER A 595 -5.39 -4.32 33.58
C SER A 595 -6.61 -3.54 33.05
N TYR A 596 -6.42 -2.56 32.18
CA TYR A 596 -7.46 -1.67 31.72
C TYR A 596 -8.35 -2.29 30.63
N LEU A 597 -7.72 -3.00 29.68
CA LEU A 597 -8.45 -3.55 28.53
C LEU A 597 -9.50 -4.62 28.90
N PRO A 598 -9.25 -5.54 29.85
CA PRO A 598 -10.27 -6.52 30.27
C PRO A 598 -11.52 -5.92 30.87
N GLU A 599 -11.41 -4.76 31.50
CA GLU A 599 -12.54 -4.07 32.15
C GLU A 599 -13.37 -3.24 31.17
N ARG A 600 -12.89 -3.09 29.91
CA ARG A 600 -13.60 -2.31 28.90
C ARG A 600 -14.78 -3.08 28.29
N LYS A 601 -15.88 -2.36 28.11
CA LYS A 601 -17.03 -2.84 27.33
C LYS A 601 -17.01 -2.18 25.97
N GLY A 602 -17.24 -2.94 24.94
CA GLY A 602 -17.24 -2.46 23.57
C GLY A 602 -15.90 -2.64 22.85
N ARG A 603 -15.90 -2.38 21.58
CA ARG A 603 -14.73 -2.51 20.70
C ARG A 603 -13.76 -1.35 20.88
N THR A 604 -12.50 -1.67 21.08
CA THR A 604 -11.43 -0.68 21.33
C THR A 604 -10.39 -0.71 20.23
N ALA A 605 -10.01 0.44 19.68
CA ALA A 605 -8.85 0.56 18.80
C ALA A 605 -7.66 1.15 19.56
N ILE A 606 -6.47 0.54 19.43
CA ILE A 606 -5.22 1.04 19.98
C ILE A 606 -4.33 1.49 18.84
N ILE A 607 -3.94 2.78 18.84
CA ILE A 607 -3.20 3.40 17.77
C ILE A 607 -1.75 3.63 18.18
N PHE A 608 -0.82 3.03 17.42
CA PHE A 608 0.62 3.12 17.59
C PHE A 608 1.27 3.90 16.45
N ASN A 609 2.24 4.76 16.75
CA ASN A 609 2.90 5.60 15.75
C ASN A 609 3.85 4.83 14.82
N SER A 610 4.28 3.62 15.19
CA SER A 610 5.18 2.80 14.37
C SER A 610 4.77 1.34 14.36
N LYS A 611 5.05 0.66 13.23
CA LYS A 611 4.85 -0.80 13.09
C LYS A 611 5.65 -1.61 14.11
N GLN A 612 6.85 -1.14 14.49
CA GLN A 612 7.69 -1.81 15.49
C GLN A 612 7.05 -1.79 16.88
N GLN A 613 6.54 -0.61 17.32
CA GLN A 613 5.80 -0.52 18.59
C GLN A 613 4.56 -1.38 18.55
N LEU A 614 3.77 -1.27 17.48
CA LEU A 614 2.57 -2.06 17.29
C LEU A 614 2.87 -3.57 17.40
N SER A 615 3.86 -4.08 16.67
CA SER A 615 4.26 -5.49 16.72
C SER A 615 4.64 -5.93 18.14
N THR A 616 5.45 -5.12 18.84
CA THR A 616 5.89 -5.45 20.20
C THR A 616 4.71 -5.54 21.19
N PHE A 617 3.82 -4.56 21.17
CA PHE A 617 2.66 -4.53 22.06
C PHE A 617 1.63 -5.61 21.68
N THR A 618 1.41 -5.85 20.38
CA THR A 618 0.51 -6.92 19.93
C THR A 618 0.95 -8.28 20.47
N LEU A 619 2.23 -8.66 20.30
CA LEU A 619 2.74 -9.94 20.76
C LEU A 619 2.55 -10.16 22.27
N LYS A 620 2.76 -9.13 23.07
CA LYS A 620 2.66 -9.21 24.53
C LYS A 620 1.20 -9.24 24.99
N LEU A 621 0.40 -8.27 24.54
CA LEU A 621 -0.98 -8.10 25.00
C LEU A 621 -1.92 -9.16 24.43
N SER A 622 -1.74 -9.62 23.20
CA SER A 622 -2.64 -10.62 22.60
C SER A 622 -2.66 -11.93 23.39
N LYS A 623 -1.51 -12.40 23.88
CA LYS A 623 -1.47 -13.63 24.70
C LYS A 623 -2.27 -13.46 26.00
N HIS A 624 -2.11 -12.33 26.69
CA HIS A 624 -2.83 -12.03 27.92
C HIS A 624 -4.35 -11.92 27.68
N LEU A 625 -4.75 -11.14 26.66
CA LEU A 625 -6.15 -10.88 26.34
C LEU A 625 -6.87 -12.12 25.81
N ASN A 626 -6.23 -12.93 24.98
CA ASN A 626 -6.82 -14.15 24.46
C ASN A 626 -7.09 -15.17 25.59
N ASN A 627 -6.23 -15.25 26.62
CA ASN A 627 -6.47 -16.06 27.82
C ASN A 627 -7.72 -15.60 28.60
N LEU A 628 -8.15 -14.35 28.41
CA LEU A 628 -9.37 -13.79 29.00
C LEU A 628 -10.55 -13.83 28.02
N ASN A 629 -10.45 -14.57 26.91
CA ASN A 629 -11.42 -14.64 25.82
C ASN A 629 -11.74 -13.27 25.18
N ILE A 630 -10.76 -12.35 25.17
CA ILE A 630 -10.86 -11.08 24.47
C ILE A 630 -10.09 -11.21 23.16
N LYS A 631 -10.80 -11.14 22.05
CA LYS A 631 -10.23 -11.33 20.73
C LYS A 631 -9.42 -10.11 20.30
N THR A 632 -8.25 -10.36 19.73
CA THR A 632 -7.36 -9.30 19.25
C THR A 632 -7.18 -9.40 17.74
N VAL A 633 -7.24 -8.25 17.05
CA VAL A 633 -7.00 -8.10 15.61
C VAL A 633 -5.88 -7.11 15.40
N SER A 634 -4.89 -7.43 14.57
CA SER A 634 -3.74 -6.57 14.33
C SER A 634 -3.48 -6.36 12.84
N GLN A 635 -3.13 -5.13 12.46
CA GLN A 635 -2.72 -4.85 11.07
C GLN A 635 -1.49 -5.64 10.62
N MET A 636 -0.79 -6.32 11.51
CA MET A 636 0.36 -7.17 11.18
C MET A 636 -0.04 -8.54 10.64
N THR A 637 -1.30 -8.95 10.82
CA THR A 637 -1.75 -10.33 10.52
C THR A 637 -2.52 -10.46 9.20
N GLY A 638 -2.71 -9.36 8.45
CA GLY A 638 -3.41 -9.46 7.18
C GLY A 638 -3.65 -8.14 6.46
N SER A 639 -4.30 -8.23 5.30
CA SER A 639 -4.74 -7.07 4.54
C SER A 639 -5.87 -6.32 5.27
N LEU A 640 -6.09 -5.05 4.90
CA LEU A 640 -7.17 -4.23 5.45
C LEU A 640 -8.55 -4.91 5.30
N GLY A 641 -8.81 -5.54 4.16
CA GLY A 641 -10.07 -6.26 3.90
C GLY A 641 -10.27 -7.44 4.83
N LYS A 642 -9.25 -8.30 4.97
CA LYS A 642 -9.27 -9.46 5.88
C LYS A 642 -9.52 -9.01 7.33
N LEU A 643 -8.79 -8.02 7.79
CA LEU A 643 -8.92 -7.51 9.16
C LEU A 643 -10.29 -6.90 9.46
N ARG A 644 -10.88 -6.21 8.48
CA ARG A 644 -12.24 -5.67 8.60
C ARG A 644 -13.28 -6.78 8.76
N GLU A 645 -13.22 -7.81 7.93
CA GLU A 645 -14.14 -8.94 8.02
C GLU A 645 -13.96 -9.72 9.34
N GLN A 646 -12.73 -9.97 9.75
CA GLN A 646 -12.46 -10.59 11.07
C GLN A 646 -13.03 -9.74 12.20
N PHE A 647 -12.81 -8.42 12.18
CA PHE A 647 -13.28 -7.53 13.24
C PHE A 647 -14.80 -7.40 13.30
N LYS A 648 -15.50 -7.50 12.17
CA LYS A 648 -16.96 -7.55 12.13
C LYS A 648 -17.55 -8.79 12.76
N GLN A 649 -16.90 -9.93 12.54
CA GLN A 649 -17.32 -11.22 13.09
C GLN A 649 -16.96 -11.36 14.58
N ASP A 650 -16.07 -10.51 15.09
CA ASP A 650 -15.57 -10.58 16.44
C ASP A 650 -16.62 -10.13 17.47
N PRO A 651 -16.53 -10.62 18.72
CA PRO A 651 -17.37 -10.18 19.82
C PRO A 651 -17.27 -8.67 20.10
N ASP A 652 -18.29 -8.13 20.75
CA ASP A 652 -18.39 -6.70 21.06
C ASP A 652 -17.31 -6.14 22.01
N ASN A 653 -16.39 -6.96 22.53
CA ASN A 653 -15.25 -6.56 23.36
C ASN A 653 -13.88 -6.79 22.70
N SER A 654 -13.84 -6.90 21.38
CA SER A 654 -12.60 -7.13 20.64
C SER A 654 -11.69 -5.88 20.57
N ILE A 655 -10.38 -6.11 20.39
CA ILE A 655 -9.36 -5.05 20.38
C ILE A 655 -8.62 -5.05 19.04
N LEU A 656 -8.53 -3.85 18.44
CA LEU A 656 -7.87 -3.60 17.16
C LEU A 656 -6.54 -2.86 17.34
N PHE A 657 -5.42 -3.44 16.94
CA PHE A 657 -4.09 -2.85 16.97
C PHE A 657 -3.71 -2.29 15.60
N ILE A 658 -3.53 -0.95 15.48
CA ILE A 658 -3.32 -0.28 14.20
C ILE A 658 -2.41 0.96 14.30
N THR A 659 -2.04 1.51 13.12
CA THR A 659 -1.34 2.79 12.97
C THR A 659 -2.30 3.88 12.46
N PRO A 660 -1.96 5.19 12.59
CA PRO A 660 -2.81 6.29 12.12
C PRO A 660 -3.20 6.18 10.65
N ASN A 661 -2.27 5.78 9.78
CA ASN A 661 -2.56 5.62 8.34
C ASN A 661 -3.54 4.46 8.07
N PHE A 662 -3.46 3.39 8.84
CA PHE A 662 -4.40 2.27 8.72
C PHE A 662 -5.77 2.67 9.25
N TRP A 663 -5.82 3.41 10.37
CA TRP A 663 -7.04 3.97 10.93
C TRP A 663 -7.79 4.84 9.93
N GLU A 664 -7.11 5.73 9.23
CA GLU A 664 -7.69 6.61 8.21
C GLU A 664 -8.39 5.82 7.08
N ASN A 665 -7.92 4.62 6.76
CA ASN A 665 -8.47 3.74 5.73
C ASN A 665 -9.44 2.67 6.26
N PHE A 666 -9.63 2.60 7.58
CA PHE A 666 -10.55 1.65 8.22
C PHE A 666 -11.98 2.15 8.09
N LYS A 667 -12.85 1.47 7.34
CA LYS A 667 -14.20 1.96 7.00
C LYS A 667 -15.25 1.77 8.10
N ASP A 668 -15.00 0.89 9.06
CA ASP A 668 -16.00 0.46 10.05
C ASP A 668 -15.77 1.14 11.42
N HIS A 669 -15.53 2.46 11.41
CA HIS A 669 -15.32 3.26 12.62
C HIS A 669 -16.56 3.34 13.53
N ASP A 670 -17.75 3.12 12.96
CA ASP A 670 -19.02 3.03 13.68
C ASP A 670 -19.04 1.88 14.68
N LEU A 671 -18.28 0.82 14.44
CA LEU A 671 -18.14 -0.31 15.35
C LEU A 671 -17.26 0.01 16.58
N ILE A 672 -16.47 1.09 16.55
CA ILE A 672 -15.52 1.42 17.62
C ILE A 672 -16.17 2.26 18.70
N ASP A 673 -16.05 1.84 19.94
CA ASP A 673 -16.56 2.54 21.12
C ASP A 673 -15.49 3.42 21.78
N SER A 674 -14.23 2.97 21.78
CA SER A 674 -13.13 3.72 22.39
C SER A 674 -11.84 3.64 21.55
N VAL A 675 -11.03 4.70 21.65
CA VAL A 675 -9.71 4.78 20.99
C VAL A 675 -8.65 5.08 22.03
N ILE A 676 -7.59 4.29 22.04
CA ILE A 676 -6.41 4.54 22.87
C ILE A 676 -5.28 4.97 21.92
N ILE A 677 -4.72 6.15 22.15
CA ILE A 677 -3.58 6.65 21.38
C ILE A 677 -2.33 6.56 22.26
N HIS A 678 -1.40 5.71 21.84
CA HIS A 678 -0.20 5.39 22.63
C HIS A 678 0.73 6.60 22.82
N LYS A 679 0.97 7.37 21.76
CA LYS A 679 1.83 8.57 21.78
C LYS A 679 1.34 9.63 20.81
N ILE A 680 1.69 10.89 21.04
CA ILE A 680 1.46 11.99 20.10
C ILE A 680 2.00 11.57 18.71
N PRO A 681 1.18 11.62 17.65
CA PRO A 681 1.56 11.14 16.32
C PRO A 681 2.39 12.16 15.55
N PHE A 682 3.61 12.46 16.04
CA PHE A 682 4.56 13.24 15.28
C PHE A 682 4.98 12.50 14.01
N ASP A 683 5.06 13.22 12.90
CA ASP A 683 5.61 12.68 11.67
C ASP A 683 7.08 12.30 11.86
N PRO A 684 7.53 11.16 11.30
CA PRO A 684 8.95 10.84 11.28
C PRO A 684 9.73 11.95 10.57
N PRO A 685 10.74 12.57 11.22
CA PRO A 685 11.53 13.63 10.60
C PRO A 685 12.32 13.15 9.38
N SER A 686 12.42 11.82 9.20
CA SER A 686 13.06 11.19 8.06
C SER A 686 12.19 11.14 6.80
N LEU A 687 10.91 11.45 6.87
CA LEU A 687 10.08 11.49 5.67
C LEU A 687 10.51 12.65 4.75
N PRO A 688 10.71 12.40 3.44
CA PRO A 688 11.19 13.40 2.48
C PRO A 688 10.39 14.70 2.50
N TYR A 689 9.08 14.58 2.42
CA TYR A 689 8.17 15.72 2.48
C TYR A 689 8.34 16.54 3.77
N ILE A 690 8.40 15.87 4.92
CA ILE A 690 8.55 16.52 6.24
C ILE A 690 9.89 17.23 6.32
N THR A 691 10.97 16.55 5.91
CA THR A 691 12.32 17.12 5.93
C THR A 691 12.42 18.36 5.05
N ALA A 692 11.87 18.29 3.83
CA ALA A 692 11.91 19.40 2.89
C ALA A 692 11.05 20.58 3.39
N THR A 693 9.76 20.34 3.64
CA THR A 693 8.81 21.42 3.98
C THR A 693 9.15 22.09 5.31
N SER A 694 9.64 21.35 6.31
CA SER A 694 10.00 21.91 7.62
C SER A 694 11.10 22.98 7.56
N LYS A 695 11.94 22.96 6.52
CA LYS A 695 13.00 23.97 6.32
C LYS A 695 12.46 25.39 6.02
N ASN A 696 11.20 25.49 5.61
CA ASN A 696 10.57 26.80 5.37
C ASN A 696 10.15 27.52 6.66
N TYR A 697 10.31 26.87 7.83
CA TYR A 697 9.86 27.39 9.12
C TYR A 697 11.04 27.76 10.02
N GLY A 698 10.93 28.88 10.74
CA GLY A 698 11.98 29.37 11.64
C GLY A 698 12.30 28.38 12.77
N ASN A 699 11.26 27.79 13.35
CA ASN A 699 11.38 26.67 14.27
C ASN A 699 10.59 25.47 13.74
N PRO A 700 11.23 24.54 13.03
CA PRO A 700 10.56 23.40 12.40
C PRO A 700 9.72 22.56 13.37
N PHE A 701 10.11 22.46 14.63
CA PHE A 701 9.36 21.70 15.62
C PHE A 701 8.09 22.42 16.05
N ILE A 702 8.21 23.69 16.45
CA ILE A 702 7.08 24.47 16.97
C ILE A 702 6.13 24.88 15.83
N ASP A 703 6.68 25.44 14.75
CA ASP A 703 5.88 26.10 13.71
C ASP A 703 5.32 25.12 12.68
N PHE A 704 5.84 23.86 12.63
CA PHE A 704 5.43 22.88 11.63
C PHE A 704 5.02 21.53 12.24
N GLN A 705 5.88 20.90 13.10
CA GLN A 705 5.59 19.55 13.61
C GLN A 705 4.45 19.53 14.63
N ILE A 706 4.34 20.51 15.51
CA ILE A 706 3.25 20.59 16.51
C ILE A 706 1.88 20.77 15.85
N PRO A 707 1.66 21.74 14.93
CA PRO A 707 0.41 21.84 14.18
C PRO A 707 0.02 20.55 13.47
N ARG A 708 0.95 19.89 12.81
CA ARG A 708 0.71 18.63 12.10
C ARG A 708 0.33 17.49 13.01
N ALA A 709 1.06 17.33 14.13
CA ALA A 709 0.73 16.32 15.14
C ALA A 709 -0.66 16.55 15.74
N THR A 710 -1.02 17.81 15.97
CA THR A 710 -2.36 18.21 16.44
C THR A 710 -3.44 17.86 15.40
N PHE A 711 -3.20 18.14 14.11
CA PHE A 711 -4.11 17.77 13.04
C PHE A 711 -4.30 16.26 12.95
N THR A 712 -3.22 15.49 13.10
CA THR A 712 -3.32 14.03 13.09
C THR A 712 -4.13 13.50 14.28
N LEU A 713 -3.94 14.07 15.49
CA LEU A 713 -4.76 13.73 16.66
C LEU A 713 -6.23 14.06 16.42
N LYS A 714 -6.53 15.30 16.01
CA LYS A 714 -7.93 15.74 15.70
C LYS A 714 -8.53 14.83 14.63
N LYS A 715 -7.78 14.47 13.60
CA LYS A 715 -8.24 13.59 12.52
C LYS A 715 -8.58 12.19 13.04
N ILE A 716 -7.71 11.58 13.85
CA ILE A 716 -7.99 10.27 14.47
C ILE A 716 -9.29 10.32 15.24
N ILE A 717 -9.51 11.36 16.04
CA ILE A 717 -10.70 11.54 16.87
C ILE A 717 -11.94 11.79 16.01
N ASN A 718 -11.82 12.58 14.96
CA ASN A 718 -12.94 12.95 14.09
C ASN A 718 -13.44 11.79 13.21
N TYR A 719 -12.64 10.73 13.01
CA TYR A 719 -13.13 9.50 12.38
C TYR A 719 -14.13 8.71 13.24
N LEU A 720 -14.13 8.91 14.56
CA LEU A 720 -15.20 8.36 15.40
C LEU A 720 -16.52 9.06 15.06
N PRO A 721 -17.54 8.33 14.58
CA PRO A 721 -18.81 8.94 14.20
C PRO A 721 -19.54 9.51 15.43
N ASN A 722 -20.33 10.55 15.22
CA ASN A 722 -21.25 11.05 16.23
C ASN A 722 -22.36 10.01 16.43
N THR A 723 -22.58 9.61 17.67
CA THR A 723 -23.60 8.62 18.01
C THR A 723 -24.32 9.02 19.30
N ALA A 724 -25.46 8.41 19.56
CA ALA A 724 -26.14 8.57 20.85
C ALA A 724 -25.40 7.93 22.03
N LYS A 725 -24.41 7.04 21.72
CA LYS A 725 -23.55 6.35 22.71
C LYS A 725 -22.32 7.20 22.99
N GLN A 726 -22.00 7.38 24.28
CA GLN A 726 -20.78 8.05 24.70
C GLN A 726 -19.56 7.31 24.17
N LYS A 727 -18.69 8.06 23.50
CA LYS A 727 -17.37 7.59 22.99
C LYS A 727 -16.24 8.08 23.90
N GLU A 728 -15.13 7.37 23.89
CA GLU A 728 -13.99 7.68 24.75
C GLU A 728 -12.68 7.63 23.97
N VAL A 729 -11.80 8.61 24.23
CA VAL A 729 -10.43 8.64 23.72
C VAL A 729 -9.47 8.77 24.89
N VAL A 730 -8.48 7.88 24.96
CA VAL A 730 -7.43 7.91 25.98
C VAL A 730 -6.08 8.19 25.32
N LEU A 731 -5.40 9.25 25.76
CA LEU A 731 -4.08 9.65 25.28
C LEU A 731 -3.03 9.28 26.34
N LEU A 732 -2.20 8.27 26.02
CA LEU A 732 -1.19 7.71 26.92
C LEU A 732 0.17 8.41 26.77
N ASP A 733 0.20 9.73 26.67
CA ASP A 733 1.44 10.50 26.47
C ASP A 733 1.53 11.67 27.45
N SER A 734 2.28 11.49 28.53
CA SER A 734 2.45 12.49 29.59
C SER A 734 3.08 13.80 29.09
N ARG A 735 3.77 13.78 27.92
CA ARG A 735 4.32 15.00 27.30
C ARG A 735 3.26 16.05 26.99
N LEU A 736 1.97 15.65 26.87
CA LEU A 736 0.85 16.58 26.75
C LEU A 736 0.63 17.44 28.00
N VAL A 737 1.10 16.98 29.16
CA VAL A 737 1.00 17.69 30.44
C VAL A 737 2.37 18.26 30.86
N GLU A 738 3.46 17.54 30.60
CA GLU A 738 4.81 17.88 31.10
C GLU A 738 5.55 18.90 30.23
N LYS A 739 5.18 19.06 28.97
CA LYS A 739 5.89 19.91 28.01
C LYS A 739 5.06 21.14 27.63
N ASP A 740 5.71 22.29 27.48
CA ASP A 740 5.07 23.57 27.12
C ASP A 740 4.23 23.43 25.83
N TYR A 741 4.72 22.70 24.83
CA TYR A 741 3.95 22.46 23.59
C TYR A 741 2.70 21.57 23.81
N GLY A 742 2.68 20.80 24.88
CA GLY A 742 1.54 19.95 25.24
C GLY A 742 0.30 20.76 25.59
N GLU A 743 0.46 21.94 26.19
CA GLU A 743 -0.64 22.86 26.49
C GLU A 743 -1.34 23.30 25.18
N VAL A 744 -0.57 23.66 24.16
CA VAL A 744 -1.09 24.08 22.85
C VAL A 744 -1.93 22.97 22.20
N ILE A 745 -1.43 21.72 22.23
CA ILE A 745 -2.16 20.57 21.71
C ILE A 745 -3.44 20.32 22.52
N THR A 746 -3.33 20.39 23.85
CA THR A 746 -4.46 20.13 24.77
C THR A 746 -5.59 21.15 24.60
N GLU A 747 -5.27 22.44 24.41
CA GLU A 747 -6.29 23.47 24.13
C GLU A 747 -7.04 23.18 22.83
N ASN A 748 -6.34 22.75 21.79
CA ASN A 748 -6.98 22.31 20.55
C ASN A 748 -7.95 21.13 20.77
N LEU A 749 -7.61 20.18 21.64
CA LEU A 749 -8.47 19.05 21.97
C LEU A 749 -9.67 19.47 22.84
N LYS A 750 -9.52 20.43 23.75
CA LYS A 750 -10.62 21.01 24.54
C LYS A 750 -11.68 21.69 23.66
N ASN A 751 -11.25 22.27 22.55
CA ASN A 751 -12.17 22.84 21.56
C ASN A 751 -12.98 21.77 20.81
N LEU A 752 -12.43 20.54 20.68
CA LEU A 752 -13.07 19.43 19.97
C LEU A 752 -14.09 18.69 20.86
N ALA A 753 -13.74 18.39 22.11
CA ALA A 753 -14.56 17.61 23.05
C ALA A 753 -14.22 17.92 24.52
N THR A 754 -14.99 17.35 25.43
CA THR A 754 -14.70 17.42 26.87
C THR A 754 -13.38 16.69 27.17
N THR A 755 -12.38 17.43 27.65
CA THR A 755 -11.03 16.91 27.89
C THR A 755 -10.67 16.97 29.38
N LYS A 756 -10.24 15.86 29.96
CA LYS A 756 -9.87 15.68 31.36
C LYS A 756 -8.44 15.18 31.47
N ILE A 757 -7.67 15.76 32.41
CA ILE A 757 -6.34 15.25 32.75
C ILE A 757 -6.49 14.33 33.97
N VAL A 758 -5.96 13.12 33.86
CA VAL A 758 -6.18 12.05 34.85
C VAL A 758 -4.88 11.25 35.10
N ASN A 759 -4.81 10.55 36.21
CA ASN A 759 -3.78 9.52 36.43
C ASN A 759 -4.23 8.18 35.85
N LEU A 760 -3.29 7.33 35.42
CA LEU A 760 -3.58 5.97 34.96
C LEU A 760 -4.38 5.15 36.01
N SER A 761 -4.04 5.34 37.28
CA SER A 761 -4.75 4.71 38.42
C SER A 761 -6.22 5.15 38.59
N THR A 762 -6.60 6.27 37.99
CA THR A 762 -8.00 6.75 37.99
C THR A 762 -8.81 6.05 36.91
N LEU A 763 -8.19 5.72 35.79
CA LEU A 763 -8.81 4.99 34.68
C LEU A 763 -8.92 3.48 34.96
N ALA A 764 -7.96 2.91 35.72
CA ALA A 764 -7.93 1.50 36.11
C ALA A 764 -7.73 1.39 37.64
N PRO A 765 -8.80 1.50 38.45
CA PRO A 765 -8.67 1.57 39.92
C PRO A 765 -8.12 0.32 40.59
N ASP A 766 -8.11 -0.84 39.94
CA ASP A 766 -7.65 -2.12 40.53
C ASP A 766 -6.13 -2.37 40.45
N VAL A 767 -5.36 -1.50 39.79
CA VAL A 767 -3.87 -1.62 39.74
C VAL A 767 -3.20 -1.52 41.13
N LYS A 768 -3.90 -0.97 42.15
CA LYS A 768 -3.38 -0.78 43.51
C LYS A 768 -3.35 -2.03 44.39
N LYS A 769 -3.90 -3.18 43.96
CA LYS A 769 -4.01 -4.39 44.82
C LYS A 769 -2.87 -5.39 44.67
N ASN A 770 -1.97 -5.22 43.69
CA ASN A 770 -0.92 -6.20 43.38
C ASN A 770 0.51 -5.62 43.31
N THR A 771 0.79 -4.48 43.97
CA THR A 771 2.16 -3.97 44.17
C THR A 771 2.60 -4.14 45.62
#